data_31a696c50fa52c903eaee497f6b39c6a
#
_entry.id   31a696c50fa52c903eaee497f6b39c6a
#
_cell.length_a   1.000
_cell.length_b   1.000
_cell.length_c   1.000
_cell.angle_alpha   90.00
_cell.angle_beta   90.00
_cell.angle_gamma   90.00
#
_symmetry.space_group_name_H-M   'P 1'
#
loop_
_entity.id
_entity.type
_entity.pdbx_description
1 polymer ?
#
loop_
_entity_poly.entity_id
_entity_poly.type
_entity_poly.pdbx_seq_one_letter_code
_entity_poly.pdbx_strand_id
1 'polypeptide(L)'
;IETLAQDTIKKIYNTYIEYNNKVDVFYVAFSGGKDSTVALDLVQRALPHNKFKVLFGDTGMEFPDTYDAINRVEKGCKKLGIDFIRAKSRFDPVESWKIFGPPATVTRWCCSVHKTVPQIIALREATGKPDFTGMAFVGIRASESISRSDYDYVSLGEKHKGQYSCNPILNWNSAELYAYIYTEHIFLNEAYKKGNRRAGCLVCPRAAERNDFMARVCYKNEFDILLDAIKNSYIKTFPSEKKLDNFIANGGWKARKNGRDLNIHLNYSESIEKKKNIIRVTNFRTNWKEWIKTIGVLLNDSSPYRVLFKNEIFEFNVFETGNNLEVRYDQSIRKQSPLFIKLLKEIFRKAACCVQCRECEADCRWGCISMIDGNVHISENCKHCAECHKVEKGCLVYKSLEMPNGGTRMSQKKSLNCYSHHAPKMEWFREYFKYKNEFDKKNSLGPDMYNFFKRFLRDAELLDDTGFSKTAQIVDEIGLGSESAWALMFVNLAYTPQINWYIKRIKSNETFNRDYVLSLLISDGAKESWVKDVWSSLGRISELPFRNIGFGYSTKEKNRISSVTRTKWQRPDLTVILYSLYKFAEACGGYYQFTLSRLMDFSVDSDGVSPAEIFCLDRNTMEKILTGLSVNHPDFITTQFNLDLDTITLNAEKTSADVLGLF
;
A
#
# COMPACT_ATOMS: atom_id res chain seq x y z
N ILE A 1 -8.22 -39.26 -4.89
CA ILE A 1 -7.77 -38.20 -5.82
C ILE A 1 -8.49 -38.32 -7.14
N GLU A 2 -8.59 -39.52 -7.74
CA GLU A 2 -9.27 -39.73 -9.02
C GLU A 2 -10.71 -39.20 -9.02
N THR A 3 -11.53 -39.56 -8.01
CA THR A 3 -12.90 -39.07 -7.88
C THR A 3 -12.98 -37.54 -7.82
N LEU A 4 -12.10 -36.93 -7.03
CA LEU A 4 -12.00 -35.46 -6.90
C LEU A 4 -11.65 -34.80 -8.24
N ALA A 5 -10.72 -35.40 -9.00
CA ALA A 5 -10.34 -34.93 -10.32
C ALA A 5 -11.49 -35.03 -11.32
N GLN A 6 -12.18 -36.16 -11.36
CA GLN A 6 -13.34 -36.39 -12.24
C GLN A 6 -14.50 -35.43 -11.93
N ASP A 7 -14.79 -35.19 -10.66
CA ASP A 7 -15.80 -34.20 -10.24
C ASP A 7 -15.44 -32.80 -10.68
N THR A 8 -14.14 -32.45 -10.57
CA THR A 8 -13.63 -31.14 -11.00
C THR A 8 -13.69 -30.98 -12.52
N ILE A 9 -13.29 -32.01 -13.28
CA ILE A 9 -13.38 -32.06 -14.75
C ILE A 9 -14.83 -31.85 -15.19
N LYS A 10 -15.78 -32.54 -14.55
CA LYS A 10 -17.20 -32.40 -14.83
C LYS A 10 -17.71 -30.99 -14.55
N LYS A 11 -17.30 -30.37 -13.46
CA LYS A 11 -17.65 -28.98 -13.12
C LYS A 11 -17.09 -27.99 -14.15
N ILE A 12 -15.83 -28.15 -14.58
CA ILE A 12 -15.23 -27.34 -15.64
C ILE A 12 -16.03 -27.45 -16.94
N TYR A 13 -16.37 -28.67 -17.35
CA TYR A 13 -17.16 -28.89 -18.56
C TYR A 13 -18.55 -28.26 -18.47
N ASN A 14 -19.26 -28.41 -17.34
CA ASN A 14 -20.56 -27.77 -17.12
C ASN A 14 -20.45 -26.23 -17.20
N THR A 15 -19.41 -25.64 -16.60
CA THR A 15 -19.15 -24.19 -16.70
C THR A 15 -18.92 -23.77 -18.15
N TYR A 16 -18.16 -24.55 -18.93
CA TYR A 16 -17.97 -24.29 -20.34
C TYR A 16 -19.30 -24.28 -21.09
N ILE A 17 -20.18 -25.30 -20.90
CA ILE A 17 -21.48 -25.37 -21.55
C ILE A 17 -22.35 -24.17 -21.17
N GLU A 18 -22.41 -23.81 -19.89
CA GLU A 18 -23.20 -22.68 -19.40
C GLU A 18 -22.79 -21.34 -19.98
N TYR A 19 -21.48 -21.12 -20.16
CA TYR A 19 -20.91 -19.82 -20.54
C TYR A 19 -20.50 -19.74 -22.02
N ASN A 20 -20.58 -20.82 -22.78
CA ASN A 20 -20.12 -20.88 -24.17
C ASN A 20 -20.74 -19.80 -25.10
N ASN A 21 -22.01 -19.41 -24.83
CA ASN A 21 -22.68 -18.34 -25.57
C ASN A 21 -22.60 -16.97 -24.89
N LYS A 22 -21.97 -16.88 -23.70
CA LYS A 22 -21.85 -15.64 -22.92
C LYS A 22 -20.47 -14.98 -23.01
N VAL A 23 -19.48 -15.74 -23.47
CA VAL A 23 -18.09 -15.26 -23.54
C VAL A 23 -17.49 -15.49 -24.93
N ASP A 24 -16.57 -14.62 -25.31
CA ASP A 24 -15.87 -14.68 -26.60
C ASP A 24 -14.68 -15.65 -26.55
N VAL A 25 -14.10 -15.86 -25.37
CA VAL A 25 -12.91 -16.71 -25.20
C VAL A 25 -12.85 -17.34 -23.82
N PHE A 26 -12.46 -18.62 -23.79
CA PHE A 26 -12.03 -19.31 -22.57
C PHE A 26 -10.50 -19.36 -22.53
N TYR A 27 -9.92 -19.19 -21.35
CA TYR A 27 -8.48 -19.30 -21.19
C TYR A 27 -8.07 -19.76 -19.78
N VAL A 28 -6.93 -20.45 -19.72
CA VAL A 28 -6.29 -20.79 -18.44
C VAL A 28 -5.28 -19.70 -18.11
N ALA A 29 -5.45 -19.06 -16.95
CA ALA A 29 -4.49 -18.08 -16.43
C ALA A 29 -3.28 -18.82 -15.85
N PHE A 30 -2.27 -19.06 -16.67
CA PHE A 30 -1.10 -19.84 -16.34
C PHE A 30 0.02 -18.96 -15.77
N SER A 31 0.66 -19.40 -14.69
CA SER A 31 1.74 -18.66 -14.02
C SER A 31 3.02 -19.48 -13.84
N GLY A 32 3.06 -20.73 -14.31
CA GLY A 32 4.17 -21.66 -14.04
C GLY A 32 4.23 -22.19 -12.61
N GLY A 33 3.28 -21.81 -11.76
CA GLY A 33 3.14 -22.31 -10.39
C GLY A 33 2.32 -23.60 -10.31
N LYS A 34 2.49 -24.37 -9.24
CA LYS A 34 1.84 -25.69 -9.03
C LYS A 34 0.32 -25.67 -9.22
N ASP A 35 -0.35 -24.63 -8.68
CA ASP A 35 -1.81 -24.50 -8.70
C ASP A 35 -2.32 -24.24 -10.13
N SER A 36 -1.65 -23.37 -10.88
CA SER A 36 -1.99 -23.10 -12.29
C SER A 36 -1.66 -24.29 -13.21
N THR A 37 -0.66 -25.10 -12.86
CA THR A 37 -0.33 -26.31 -13.61
C THR A 37 -1.40 -27.38 -13.45
N VAL A 38 -1.89 -27.61 -12.22
CA VAL A 38 -3.03 -28.50 -11.95
C VAL A 38 -4.30 -28.01 -12.65
N ALA A 39 -4.60 -26.69 -12.55
CA ALA A 39 -5.75 -26.13 -13.24
C ALA A 39 -5.69 -26.34 -14.77
N LEU A 40 -4.51 -26.15 -15.37
CA LEU A 40 -4.32 -26.40 -16.80
C LEU A 40 -4.53 -27.87 -17.16
N ASP A 41 -4.00 -28.80 -16.38
CA ASP A 41 -4.16 -30.22 -16.63
C ASP A 41 -5.63 -30.66 -16.55
N LEU A 42 -6.38 -30.17 -15.56
CA LEU A 42 -7.81 -30.45 -15.42
C LEU A 42 -8.66 -29.84 -16.56
N VAL A 43 -8.31 -28.60 -17.00
CA VAL A 43 -9.02 -27.96 -18.10
C VAL A 43 -8.76 -28.67 -19.44
N GLN A 44 -7.52 -29.07 -19.72
CA GLN A 44 -7.19 -29.76 -20.96
C GLN A 44 -7.79 -31.18 -21.05
N ARG A 45 -8.12 -31.80 -19.91
CA ARG A 45 -8.89 -33.05 -19.84
C ARG A 45 -10.40 -32.82 -19.99
N ALA A 46 -10.88 -31.66 -19.56
CA ALA A 46 -12.30 -31.32 -19.58
C ALA A 46 -12.79 -30.79 -20.92
N LEU A 47 -11.96 -30.05 -21.66
CA LEU A 47 -12.37 -29.28 -22.84
C LEU A 47 -11.60 -29.69 -24.09
N PRO A 48 -12.23 -29.64 -25.28
CA PRO A 48 -11.51 -29.77 -26.55
C PRO A 48 -10.41 -28.70 -26.64
N HIS A 49 -9.22 -29.09 -27.10
CA HIS A 49 -8.03 -28.26 -27.07
C HIS A 49 -8.14 -26.95 -27.87
N ASN A 50 -8.99 -26.90 -28.88
CA ASN A 50 -9.26 -25.70 -29.69
C ASN A 50 -10.34 -24.77 -29.07
N LYS A 51 -10.88 -25.09 -27.89
CA LYS A 51 -11.96 -24.32 -27.23
C LYS A 51 -11.44 -23.39 -26.12
N PHE A 52 -10.17 -23.49 -25.78
CA PHE A 52 -9.56 -22.61 -24.80
C PHE A 52 -8.12 -22.27 -25.19
N LYS A 53 -7.59 -21.22 -24.58
CA LYS A 53 -6.21 -20.76 -24.74
C LYS A 53 -5.47 -20.85 -23.42
N VAL A 54 -4.15 -20.94 -23.43
CA VAL A 54 -3.30 -20.79 -22.25
C VAL A 54 -2.68 -19.41 -22.29
N LEU A 55 -2.83 -18.63 -21.24
CA LEU A 55 -2.36 -17.25 -21.17
C LEU A 55 -1.34 -17.09 -20.07
N PHE A 56 -0.10 -16.78 -20.43
CA PHE A 56 0.99 -16.45 -19.51
C PHE A 56 1.34 -14.96 -19.62
N GLY A 57 1.31 -14.25 -18.47
CA GLY A 57 1.79 -12.88 -18.37
C GLY A 57 3.28 -12.86 -18.03
N ASP A 58 4.11 -12.63 -19.03
CA ASP A 58 5.57 -12.58 -18.91
C ASP A 58 6.02 -11.23 -18.36
N THR A 59 6.39 -11.19 -17.07
CA THR A 59 6.83 -9.96 -16.42
C THR A 59 8.28 -9.59 -16.73
N GLY A 60 9.06 -10.48 -17.28
CA GLY A 60 10.52 -10.33 -17.44
C GLY A 60 11.30 -10.47 -16.13
N MET A 61 10.61 -10.76 -15.00
CA MET A 61 11.22 -10.83 -13.67
C MET A 61 10.90 -12.13 -12.92
N GLU A 62 10.37 -13.16 -13.59
CA GLU A 62 10.07 -14.43 -12.95
C GLU A 62 11.37 -15.18 -12.59
N PHE A 63 11.28 -16.19 -11.71
CA PHE A 63 12.40 -17.09 -11.45
C PHE A 63 12.87 -17.80 -12.73
N PRO A 64 14.19 -18.04 -12.93
CA PRO A 64 14.69 -18.83 -14.05
C PRO A 64 13.97 -20.17 -14.20
N ASP A 65 13.80 -20.92 -13.11
CA ASP A 65 13.05 -22.19 -13.12
C ASP A 65 11.60 -22.05 -13.59
N THR A 66 11.01 -20.88 -13.37
CA THR A 66 9.65 -20.61 -13.86
C THR A 66 9.65 -20.45 -15.37
N TYR A 67 10.65 -19.77 -15.95
CA TYR A 67 10.78 -19.70 -17.41
C TYR A 67 11.00 -21.07 -18.04
N ASP A 68 11.78 -21.95 -17.41
CA ASP A 68 11.96 -23.34 -17.87
C ASP A 68 10.64 -24.11 -17.85
N ALA A 69 9.85 -23.95 -16.78
CA ALA A 69 8.51 -24.53 -16.67
C ALA A 69 7.57 -24.01 -17.76
N ILE A 70 7.57 -22.69 -18.01
CA ILE A 70 6.77 -22.06 -19.07
C ILE A 70 7.16 -22.63 -20.45
N ASN A 71 8.44 -22.66 -20.77
CA ASN A 71 8.95 -23.16 -22.05
C ASN A 71 8.55 -24.63 -22.27
N ARG A 72 8.57 -25.44 -21.21
CA ARG A 72 8.14 -26.84 -21.26
C ARG A 72 6.64 -26.96 -21.54
N VAL A 73 5.82 -26.20 -20.84
CA VAL A 73 4.35 -26.21 -21.02
C VAL A 73 3.96 -25.68 -22.39
N GLU A 74 4.58 -24.60 -22.85
CA GLU A 74 4.35 -24.04 -24.18
C GLU A 74 4.63 -25.07 -25.31
N LYS A 75 5.74 -25.80 -25.19
CA LYS A 75 6.05 -26.92 -26.11
C LYS A 75 5.00 -28.05 -26.02
N GLY A 76 4.50 -28.34 -24.81
CA GLY A 76 3.41 -29.31 -24.61
C GLY A 76 2.11 -28.88 -25.26
N CYS A 77 1.70 -27.64 -25.05
CA CYS A 77 0.52 -27.05 -25.65
C CYS A 77 0.58 -27.11 -27.18
N LYS A 78 1.72 -26.76 -27.77
CA LYS A 78 1.93 -26.84 -29.23
C LYS A 78 1.73 -28.26 -29.77
N LYS A 79 2.21 -29.28 -29.04
CA LYS A 79 2.03 -30.70 -29.45
C LYS A 79 0.56 -31.13 -29.39
N LEU A 80 -0.20 -30.59 -28.45
CA LEU A 80 -1.62 -30.89 -28.23
C LEU A 80 -2.57 -30.01 -29.07
N GLY A 81 -2.05 -29.06 -29.84
CA GLY A 81 -2.84 -28.10 -30.59
C GLY A 81 -3.58 -27.07 -29.71
N ILE A 82 -3.06 -26.81 -28.51
CA ILE A 82 -3.57 -25.78 -27.60
C ILE A 82 -2.85 -24.46 -27.89
N ASP A 83 -3.61 -23.41 -28.04
CA ASP A 83 -3.11 -22.08 -28.29
C ASP A 83 -2.47 -21.49 -27.04
N PHE A 84 -1.16 -21.22 -27.07
CA PHE A 84 -0.41 -20.65 -25.95
C PHE A 84 -0.03 -19.20 -26.25
N ILE A 85 -0.51 -18.28 -25.44
CA ILE A 85 -0.27 -16.83 -25.56
C ILE A 85 0.72 -16.40 -24.48
N ARG A 86 1.90 -15.93 -24.89
CA ARG A 86 2.88 -15.27 -24.01
C ARG A 86 2.69 -13.76 -24.11
N ALA A 87 1.98 -13.19 -23.15
CA ALA A 87 1.69 -11.76 -23.10
C ALA A 87 2.81 -11.00 -22.38
N LYS A 88 3.54 -10.17 -23.09
CA LYS A 88 4.69 -9.40 -22.57
C LYS A 88 4.47 -7.91 -22.75
N SER A 89 4.90 -7.13 -21.75
CA SER A 89 4.95 -5.67 -21.84
C SER A 89 5.95 -5.21 -22.90
N ARG A 90 5.66 -4.07 -23.53
CA ARG A 90 6.64 -3.40 -24.39
C ARG A 90 7.82 -2.80 -23.61
N PHE A 91 7.66 -2.62 -22.30
CA PHE A 91 8.71 -2.09 -21.42
C PHE A 91 9.62 -3.22 -20.93
N ASP A 92 10.91 -2.96 -20.99
CA ASP A 92 11.85 -3.73 -20.18
C ASP A 92 11.60 -3.45 -18.70
N PRO A 93 11.67 -4.46 -17.79
CA PRO A 93 11.42 -4.26 -16.37
C PRO A 93 12.28 -3.19 -15.74
N VAL A 94 13.61 -3.23 -15.95
CA VAL A 94 14.57 -2.29 -15.35
C VAL A 94 14.37 -0.87 -15.91
N GLU A 95 14.16 -0.73 -17.23
CA GLU A 95 13.87 0.57 -17.85
C GLU A 95 12.55 1.15 -17.35
N SER A 96 11.53 0.31 -17.09
CA SER A 96 10.28 0.79 -16.53
C SER A 96 10.45 1.39 -15.13
N TRP A 97 11.44 0.93 -14.35
CA TRP A 97 11.74 1.51 -13.03
C TRP A 97 12.31 2.92 -13.11
N LYS A 98 12.98 3.28 -14.19
CA LYS A 98 13.41 4.66 -14.45
C LYS A 98 12.21 5.60 -14.74
N ILE A 99 11.12 5.04 -15.22
CA ILE A 99 9.89 5.77 -15.58
C ILE A 99 8.94 5.89 -14.39
N PHE A 100 8.70 4.79 -13.68
CA PHE A 100 7.72 4.68 -12.60
C PHE A 100 8.35 4.74 -11.19
N GLY A 101 9.67 4.69 -11.10
CA GLY A 101 10.38 4.36 -9.86
C GLY A 101 10.26 2.87 -9.51
N PRO A 102 11.11 2.34 -8.61
CA PRO A 102 11.04 0.94 -8.20
C PRO A 102 9.63 0.56 -7.72
N PRO A 103 9.17 -0.68 -7.99
CA PRO A 103 7.86 -1.12 -7.51
C PRO A 103 7.81 -1.11 -5.98
N ALA A 104 6.63 -0.85 -5.42
CA ALA A 104 6.44 -0.79 -3.98
C ALA A 104 5.13 -1.45 -3.56
N THR A 105 4.98 -1.74 -2.27
CA THR A 105 3.81 -2.45 -1.74
C THR A 105 2.50 -1.73 -2.05
N VAL A 106 2.46 -0.41 -1.87
CA VAL A 106 1.28 0.42 -2.19
C VAL A 106 1.18 0.81 -3.66
N THR A 107 2.29 0.84 -4.38
CA THR A 107 2.31 1.26 -5.78
C THR A 107 2.82 0.13 -6.65
N ARG A 108 1.97 -0.88 -6.83
CA ARG A 108 2.26 -2.10 -7.60
C ARG A 108 2.00 -1.92 -9.10
N TRP A 109 2.40 -0.79 -9.65
CA TRP A 109 2.28 -0.52 -11.06
C TRP A 109 2.88 -1.64 -11.94
N CYS A 110 3.90 -2.35 -11.44
CA CYS A 110 4.53 -3.46 -12.14
C CYS A 110 3.55 -4.60 -12.45
N CYS A 111 2.60 -4.91 -11.57
CA CYS A 111 1.57 -5.92 -11.84
C CYS A 111 0.65 -5.49 -12.98
N SER A 112 0.27 -4.21 -13.04
CA SER A 112 -0.52 -3.66 -14.14
C SER A 112 0.26 -3.67 -15.45
N VAL A 113 1.42 -3.01 -15.48
CA VAL A 113 2.21 -2.75 -16.69
C VAL A 113 2.82 -4.01 -17.29
N HIS A 114 3.29 -4.96 -16.45
CA HIS A 114 3.99 -6.16 -16.93
C HIS A 114 3.14 -7.43 -16.90
N LYS A 115 1.94 -7.41 -16.32
CA LYS A 115 1.12 -8.62 -16.23
C LYS A 115 -0.30 -8.41 -16.75
N THR A 116 -1.11 -7.55 -16.08
CA THR A 116 -2.54 -7.41 -16.39
C THR A 116 -2.77 -6.80 -17.77
N VAL A 117 -2.14 -5.67 -18.05
CA VAL A 117 -2.29 -4.96 -19.34
C VAL A 117 -1.89 -5.81 -20.53
N PRO A 118 -0.68 -6.42 -20.57
CA PRO A 118 -0.31 -7.28 -21.69
C PRO A 118 -1.29 -8.43 -21.91
N GLN A 119 -1.81 -9.04 -20.84
CA GLN A 119 -2.78 -10.13 -20.94
C GLN A 119 -4.10 -9.68 -21.59
N ILE A 120 -4.66 -8.55 -21.17
CA ILE A 120 -5.91 -8.03 -21.76
C ILE A 120 -5.71 -7.65 -23.21
N ILE A 121 -4.60 -7.00 -23.54
CA ILE A 121 -4.31 -6.59 -24.92
C ILE A 121 -4.14 -7.83 -25.82
N ALA A 122 -3.38 -8.83 -25.38
CA ALA A 122 -3.20 -10.07 -26.14
C ALA A 122 -4.52 -10.83 -26.37
N LEU A 123 -5.44 -10.82 -25.39
CA LEU A 123 -6.77 -11.41 -25.58
C LEU A 123 -7.65 -10.61 -26.53
N ARG A 124 -7.58 -9.28 -26.54
CA ARG A 124 -8.24 -8.42 -27.56
C ARG A 124 -7.75 -8.73 -28.96
N GLU A 125 -6.45 -8.85 -29.13
CA GLU A 125 -5.84 -9.23 -30.40
C GLU A 125 -6.27 -10.63 -30.83
N ALA A 126 -6.27 -11.60 -29.90
CA ALA A 126 -6.65 -12.98 -30.18
C ALA A 126 -8.14 -13.17 -30.49
N THR A 127 -9.00 -12.30 -30.00
CA THR A 127 -10.46 -12.32 -30.27
C THR A 127 -10.88 -11.40 -31.42
N GLY A 128 -10.04 -10.43 -31.78
CA GLY A 128 -10.37 -9.35 -32.70
C GLY A 128 -11.44 -8.38 -32.17
N LYS A 129 -11.74 -8.43 -30.85
CA LYS A 129 -12.77 -7.61 -30.21
C LYS A 129 -12.17 -6.73 -29.11
N PRO A 130 -12.25 -5.40 -29.23
CA PRO A 130 -11.73 -4.49 -28.21
C PRO A 130 -12.52 -4.54 -26.87
N ASP A 131 -13.78 -4.94 -26.92
CA ASP A 131 -14.72 -5.07 -25.81
C ASP A 131 -15.04 -6.53 -25.43
N PHE A 132 -14.14 -7.47 -25.74
CA PHE A 132 -14.35 -8.89 -25.54
C PHE A 132 -14.73 -9.25 -24.08
N THR A 133 -15.47 -10.30 -23.94
CA THR A 133 -15.74 -10.95 -22.64
C THR A 133 -15.05 -12.30 -22.61
N GLY A 134 -14.27 -12.58 -21.57
CA GLY A 134 -13.55 -13.83 -21.41
C GLY A 134 -13.92 -14.56 -20.12
N MET A 135 -13.68 -15.87 -20.10
CA MET A 135 -13.71 -16.71 -18.90
C MET A 135 -12.31 -17.23 -18.62
N ALA A 136 -11.73 -16.80 -17.47
CA ALA A 136 -10.45 -17.27 -16.97
C ALA A 136 -10.64 -18.49 -16.07
N PHE A 137 -10.02 -19.62 -16.38
CA PHE A 137 -9.79 -20.69 -15.40
C PHE A 137 -8.54 -20.36 -14.57
N VAL A 138 -8.70 -20.22 -13.27
CA VAL A 138 -7.64 -19.73 -12.37
C VAL A 138 -7.32 -20.73 -11.29
N GLY A 139 -6.07 -21.08 -11.12
CA GLY A 139 -5.60 -21.95 -10.04
C GLY A 139 -5.56 -21.22 -8.69
N ILE A 140 -6.73 -20.99 -8.09
CA ILE A 140 -6.90 -20.38 -6.76
C ILE A 140 -7.50 -21.41 -5.82
N ARG A 141 -7.02 -21.45 -4.57
CA ARG A 141 -7.56 -22.30 -3.51
C ARG A 141 -7.98 -21.47 -2.30
N ALA A 142 -9.14 -21.79 -1.72
CA ALA A 142 -9.66 -21.15 -0.51
C ALA A 142 -8.69 -21.28 0.68
N SER A 143 -7.99 -22.43 0.78
CA SER A 143 -7.02 -22.71 1.84
C SER A 143 -5.74 -21.86 1.82
N GLU A 144 -5.54 -21.02 0.79
CA GLU A 144 -4.33 -20.20 0.67
C GLU A 144 -4.37 -18.92 1.51
N SER A 145 -5.55 -18.36 1.76
CA SER A 145 -5.72 -17.17 2.61
C SER A 145 -7.19 -16.95 2.98
N ILE A 146 -7.42 -16.22 4.07
CA ILE A 146 -8.76 -15.81 4.52
C ILE A 146 -9.49 -15.04 3.41
N SER A 147 -8.84 -14.13 2.72
CA SER A 147 -9.47 -13.38 1.62
C SER A 147 -9.85 -14.22 0.40
N ARG A 148 -9.32 -15.46 0.27
CA ARG A 148 -9.67 -16.40 -0.79
C ARG A 148 -10.71 -17.41 -0.37
N SER A 149 -10.95 -17.58 0.94
CA SER A 149 -12.01 -18.45 1.45
C SER A 149 -13.41 -18.00 1.02
N ASP A 150 -13.55 -16.69 0.78
CA ASP A 150 -14.83 -16.06 0.41
C ASP A 150 -15.04 -15.95 -1.11
N TYR A 151 -14.11 -16.51 -1.91
CA TYR A 151 -14.26 -16.49 -3.37
C TYR A 151 -15.32 -17.49 -3.83
N ASP A 152 -16.11 -17.07 -4.81
CA ASP A 152 -17.05 -17.96 -5.50
C ASP A 152 -16.32 -18.85 -6.50
N TYR A 153 -16.96 -19.98 -6.83
CA TYR A 153 -16.47 -20.87 -7.90
C TYR A 153 -16.43 -20.16 -9.27
N VAL A 154 -17.44 -19.34 -9.58
CA VAL A 154 -17.47 -18.44 -10.73
C VAL A 154 -17.82 -17.04 -10.24
N SER A 155 -17.03 -16.06 -10.64
CA SER A 155 -17.25 -14.64 -10.31
C SER A 155 -17.08 -13.75 -11.52
N LEU A 156 -17.62 -12.51 -11.47
CA LEU A 156 -17.48 -11.49 -12.51
C LEU A 156 -16.69 -10.31 -11.97
N GLY A 157 -15.61 -9.96 -12.68
CA GLY A 157 -14.86 -8.72 -12.43
C GLY A 157 -13.82 -8.76 -11.31
N GLU A 158 -13.64 -9.87 -10.60
CA GLU A 158 -12.66 -9.98 -9.51
C GLU A 158 -11.21 -9.81 -9.98
N LYS A 159 -10.85 -10.44 -11.07
CA LYS A 159 -9.48 -10.39 -11.59
C LYS A 159 -9.29 -9.29 -12.64
N HIS A 160 -10.24 -9.19 -13.55
CA HIS A 160 -10.26 -8.20 -14.62
C HIS A 160 -11.69 -7.67 -14.80
N LYS A 161 -11.86 -6.37 -14.94
CA LYS A 161 -13.17 -5.75 -15.11
C LYS A 161 -13.88 -6.30 -16.35
N GLY A 162 -15.13 -6.74 -16.17
CA GLY A 162 -15.94 -7.30 -17.24
C GLY A 162 -15.56 -8.71 -17.69
N GLN A 163 -14.62 -9.39 -17.00
CA GLN A 163 -14.21 -10.74 -17.29
C GLN A 163 -14.70 -11.71 -16.21
N TYR A 164 -15.13 -12.92 -16.61
CA TYR A 164 -15.45 -13.98 -15.68
C TYR A 164 -14.19 -14.70 -15.19
N SER A 165 -14.21 -15.13 -13.94
CA SER A 165 -13.21 -16.03 -13.35
C SER A 165 -13.89 -17.29 -12.84
N CYS A 166 -13.36 -18.45 -13.22
CA CYS A 166 -13.72 -19.74 -12.67
C CYS A 166 -12.53 -20.30 -11.89
N ASN A 167 -12.77 -20.77 -10.67
CA ASN A 167 -11.75 -21.29 -9.75
C ASN A 167 -11.91 -22.82 -9.59
N PRO A 168 -11.43 -23.64 -10.53
CA PRO A 168 -11.74 -25.09 -10.56
C PRO A 168 -11.30 -25.83 -9.31
N ILE A 169 -10.18 -25.46 -8.74
CA ILE A 169 -9.57 -26.11 -7.57
C ILE A 169 -9.78 -25.32 -6.27
N LEU A 170 -10.81 -24.46 -6.21
CA LEU A 170 -11.06 -23.57 -5.06
C LEU A 170 -11.08 -24.34 -3.72
N ASN A 171 -11.75 -25.48 -3.71
CA ASN A 171 -11.95 -26.29 -2.50
C ASN A 171 -10.85 -27.35 -2.27
N TRP A 172 -9.82 -27.39 -3.12
CA TRP A 172 -8.72 -28.33 -2.95
C TRP A 172 -7.76 -27.84 -1.85
N ASN A 173 -7.33 -28.73 -0.98
CA ASN A 173 -6.28 -28.45 -0.03
C ASN A 173 -4.88 -28.76 -0.61
N SER A 174 -3.83 -28.44 0.15
CA SER A 174 -2.45 -28.62 -0.31
C SER A 174 -2.07 -30.10 -0.48
N ALA A 175 -2.59 -30.99 0.37
CA ALA A 175 -2.30 -32.42 0.27
C ALA A 175 -2.92 -33.03 -0.98
N GLU A 176 -4.17 -32.69 -1.28
CA GLU A 176 -4.88 -33.10 -2.51
C GLU A 176 -4.16 -32.60 -3.76
N LEU A 177 -3.71 -31.35 -3.76
CA LEU A 177 -2.98 -30.77 -4.88
C LEU A 177 -1.67 -31.53 -5.16
N TYR A 178 -0.84 -31.76 -4.14
CA TYR A 178 0.41 -32.49 -4.31
C TYR A 178 0.17 -33.97 -4.63
N ALA A 179 -0.81 -34.62 -4.00
CA ALA A 179 -1.17 -35.99 -4.35
C ALA A 179 -1.55 -36.11 -5.83
N TYR A 180 -2.35 -35.17 -6.35
CA TYR A 180 -2.69 -35.11 -7.77
C TYR A 180 -1.44 -34.93 -8.66
N ILE A 181 -0.56 -33.98 -8.32
CA ILE A 181 0.67 -33.74 -9.07
C ILE A 181 1.53 -35.01 -9.18
N TYR A 182 1.70 -35.75 -8.09
CA TYR A 182 2.52 -36.98 -8.07
C TYR A 182 1.83 -38.17 -8.71
N THR A 183 0.52 -38.34 -8.50
CA THR A 183 -0.26 -39.47 -9.09
C THR A 183 -0.33 -39.32 -10.61
N GLU A 184 -0.58 -38.12 -11.11
CA GLU A 184 -0.69 -37.84 -12.55
C GLU A 184 0.65 -37.52 -13.21
N HIS A 185 1.76 -37.63 -12.49
CA HIS A 185 3.13 -37.33 -12.99
C HIS A 185 3.27 -35.95 -13.61
N ILE A 186 2.53 -34.98 -13.07
CA ILE A 186 2.56 -33.60 -13.55
C ILE A 186 3.90 -32.95 -13.21
N PHE A 187 4.44 -32.19 -14.15
CA PHE A 187 5.69 -31.46 -13.94
C PHE A 187 5.53 -30.40 -12.82
N LEU A 188 6.37 -30.51 -11.80
CA LEU A 188 6.48 -29.50 -10.74
C LEU A 188 7.65 -28.56 -11.04
N ASN A 189 7.39 -27.24 -11.00
CA ASN A 189 8.41 -26.21 -11.17
C ASN A 189 9.56 -26.42 -10.15
N GLU A 190 10.81 -26.43 -10.63
CA GLU A 190 11.99 -26.69 -9.81
C GLU A 190 12.19 -25.70 -8.66
N ALA A 191 11.66 -24.48 -8.77
CA ALA A 191 11.68 -23.51 -7.68
C ALA A 191 11.09 -24.06 -6.36
N TYR A 192 10.08 -24.94 -6.43
CA TYR A 192 9.51 -25.59 -5.24
C TYR A 192 10.47 -26.58 -4.60
N LYS A 193 11.24 -27.31 -5.40
CA LYS A 193 12.26 -28.27 -4.91
C LYS A 193 13.45 -27.54 -4.26
N LYS A 194 13.74 -26.31 -4.69
CA LYS A 194 14.72 -25.40 -4.07
C LYS A 194 14.23 -24.78 -2.75
N GLY A 195 13.01 -25.09 -2.32
CA GLY A 195 12.45 -24.63 -1.05
C GLY A 195 11.59 -23.35 -1.14
N ASN A 196 11.33 -22.82 -2.34
CA ASN A 196 10.35 -21.76 -2.50
C ASN A 196 8.94 -22.30 -2.28
N ARG A 197 8.12 -21.58 -1.55
CA ARG A 197 6.69 -21.94 -1.35
C ARG A 197 5.80 -21.44 -2.48
N ARG A 198 6.31 -20.46 -3.24
CA ARG A 198 5.60 -19.81 -4.35
C ARG A 198 6.56 -19.54 -5.50
N ALA A 199 6.13 -19.82 -6.73
CA ALA A 199 6.77 -19.31 -7.93
C ALA A 199 6.21 -17.89 -8.22
N GLY A 200 7.08 -16.92 -8.47
CA GLY A 200 6.70 -15.53 -8.72
C GLY A 200 7.91 -14.68 -9.14
N CYS A 201 7.74 -13.35 -9.10
CA CYS A 201 8.82 -12.44 -9.48
C CYS A 201 9.96 -12.46 -8.46
N LEU A 202 11.21 -12.39 -8.93
CA LEU A 202 12.43 -12.33 -8.13
C LEU A 202 12.40 -11.20 -7.10
N VAL A 203 11.98 -10.02 -7.49
CA VAL A 203 11.87 -8.82 -6.65
C VAL A 203 10.42 -8.38 -6.51
N CYS A 204 9.66 -9.10 -5.70
CA CYS A 204 8.28 -8.73 -5.41
C CYS A 204 8.21 -7.85 -4.16
N PRO A 205 7.62 -6.63 -4.22
CA PRO A 205 7.51 -5.77 -3.04
C PRO A 205 6.62 -6.36 -1.94
N ARG A 206 5.81 -7.37 -2.25
CA ARG A 206 4.98 -8.11 -1.29
C ARG A 206 5.62 -9.40 -0.78
N ALA A 207 6.76 -9.79 -1.31
CA ALA A 207 7.44 -10.98 -0.85
C ALA A 207 7.91 -10.83 0.60
N ALA A 208 7.75 -11.91 1.39
CA ALA A 208 8.32 -12.01 2.72
C ALA A 208 9.85 -12.12 2.67
N GLU A 209 10.51 -11.83 3.78
CA GLU A 209 11.98 -11.94 3.92
C GLU A 209 12.53 -13.31 3.50
N ARG A 210 11.78 -14.36 3.81
CA ARG A 210 12.15 -15.71 3.41
C ARG A 210 12.24 -15.85 1.88
N ASN A 211 11.29 -15.26 1.14
CA ASN A 211 11.32 -15.31 -0.32
C ASN A 211 12.53 -14.53 -0.90
N ASP A 212 12.85 -13.37 -0.33
CA ASP A 212 14.04 -12.59 -0.71
C ASP A 212 15.33 -13.37 -0.41
N PHE A 213 15.38 -14.03 0.77
CA PHE A 213 16.49 -14.90 1.13
C PHE A 213 16.66 -16.03 0.13
N MET A 214 15.57 -16.74 -0.20
CA MET A 214 15.61 -17.83 -1.18
C MET A 214 16.00 -17.34 -2.58
N ALA A 215 15.50 -16.19 -3.01
CA ALA A 215 15.87 -15.58 -4.27
C ALA A 215 17.37 -15.25 -4.33
N ARG A 216 17.93 -14.68 -3.26
CA ARG A 216 19.39 -14.40 -3.16
C ARG A 216 20.25 -15.66 -3.20
N VAL A 217 19.80 -16.74 -2.54
CA VAL A 217 20.57 -17.99 -2.48
C VAL A 217 20.49 -18.74 -3.79
N CYS A 218 19.29 -18.85 -4.39
CA CYS A 218 19.06 -19.70 -5.55
C CYS A 218 19.31 -18.99 -6.89
N TYR A 219 19.18 -17.65 -6.95
CA TYR A 219 19.20 -16.87 -8.20
C TYR A 219 19.99 -15.55 -8.01
N LYS A 220 21.17 -15.67 -7.39
CA LYS A 220 21.96 -14.51 -6.95
C LYS A 220 22.21 -13.48 -8.05
N ASN A 221 22.64 -13.95 -9.22
CA ASN A 221 23.04 -13.06 -10.31
C ASN A 221 21.84 -12.21 -10.82
N GLU A 222 20.72 -12.87 -11.09
CA GLU A 222 19.50 -12.23 -11.58
C GLU A 222 18.89 -11.30 -10.53
N PHE A 223 18.96 -11.71 -9.26
CA PHE A 223 18.47 -10.93 -8.13
C PHE A 223 19.31 -9.67 -7.90
N ASP A 224 20.64 -9.79 -7.94
CA ASP A 224 21.55 -8.65 -7.72
C ASP A 224 21.40 -7.59 -8.82
N ILE A 225 21.23 -7.97 -10.09
CA ILE A 225 20.97 -7.02 -11.20
C ILE A 225 19.75 -6.16 -10.91
N LEU A 226 18.68 -6.76 -10.40
CA LEU A 226 17.45 -6.05 -10.07
C LEU A 226 17.62 -5.16 -8.83
N LEU A 227 18.37 -5.60 -7.81
CA LEU A 227 18.68 -4.78 -6.64
C LEU A 227 19.55 -3.58 -6.98
N ASP A 228 20.52 -3.74 -7.86
CA ASP A 228 21.39 -2.65 -8.34
C ASP A 228 20.56 -1.59 -9.09
N ALA A 229 19.59 -2.01 -9.89
CA ALA A 229 18.67 -1.09 -10.55
C ALA A 229 17.82 -0.29 -9.55
N ILE A 230 17.36 -0.93 -8.46
CA ILE A 230 16.67 -0.26 -7.36
C ILE A 230 17.61 0.74 -6.66
N LYS A 231 18.83 0.29 -6.30
CA LYS A 231 19.85 1.12 -5.66
C LYS A 231 20.11 2.41 -6.45
N ASN A 232 20.30 2.30 -7.75
CA ASN A 232 20.56 3.44 -8.63
C ASN A 232 19.45 4.49 -8.65
N SER A 233 18.21 4.11 -8.36
CA SER A 233 17.07 5.02 -8.27
C SER A 233 17.12 5.93 -7.02
N TYR A 234 17.83 5.52 -5.96
CA TYR A 234 17.90 6.21 -4.67
C TYR A 234 19.23 6.95 -4.41
N ILE A 235 20.24 6.78 -5.25
CA ILE A 235 21.65 7.15 -4.94
C ILE A 235 21.85 8.60 -4.49
N LYS A 236 20.99 9.52 -4.94
CA LYS A 236 21.10 10.95 -4.62
C LYS A 236 20.41 11.37 -3.32
N THR A 237 19.59 10.49 -2.72
CA THR A 237 18.76 10.86 -1.57
C THR A 237 19.34 10.38 -0.23
N PHE A 238 20.30 9.47 -0.27
CA PHE A 238 20.92 8.90 0.92
C PHE A 238 22.22 9.62 1.32
N PRO A 239 22.45 9.83 2.64
CA PRO A 239 23.64 10.54 3.15
C PRO A 239 24.97 9.80 2.90
N SER A 240 24.93 8.47 2.73
CA SER A 240 26.10 7.66 2.41
C SER A 240 25.70 6.38 1.69
N GLU A 241 26.62 5.84 0.88
CA GLU A 241 26.41 4.59 0.17
C GLU A 241 26.12 3.41 1.11
N LYS A 242 26.83 3.30 2.23
CA LYS A 242 26.60 2.26 3.24
C LYS A 242 25.16 2.28 3.81
N LYS A 243 24.58 3.46 3.99
CA LYS A 243 23.18 3.58 4.44
C LYS A 243 22.21 3.17 3.34
N LEU A 244 22.51 3.50 2.08
CA LEU A 244 21.73 3.03 0.94
C LEU A 244 21.80 1.51 0.80
N ASP A 245 22.99 0.91 0.90
CA ASP A 245 23.17 -0.54 0.82
C ASP A 245 22.37 -1.27 1.91
N ASN A 246 22.43 -0.79 3.15
CA ASN A 246 21.64 -1.35 4.24
C ASN A 246 20.11 -1.21 3.98
N PHE A 247 19.67 -0.07 3.48
CA PHE A 247 18.27 0.17 3.13
C PHE A 247 17.79 -0.79 2.04
N ILE A 248 18.60 -0.99 0.99
CA ILE A 248 18.27 -1.92 -0.11
C ILE A 248 18.29 -3.37 0.40
N ALA A 249 19.33 -3.76 1.15
CA ALA A 249 19.50 -5.11 1.67
C ALA A 249 18.34 -5.52 2.59
N ASN A 250 17.82 -4.59 3.39
CA ASN A 250 16.70 -4.80 4.31
C ASN A 250 15.32 -4.65 3.64
N GLY A 251 15.25 -4.43 2.32
CA GLY A 251 13.98 -4.30 1.61
C GLY A 251 13.23 -2.99 1.87
N GLY A 252 13.90 -1.95 2.39
CA GLY A 252 13.29 -0.65 2.70
C GLY A 252 12.61 0.01 1.48
N TRP A 253 13.10 -0.27 0.27
CA TRP A 253 12.51 0.17 -0.98
C TRP A 253 11.06 -0.32 -1.19
N LYS A 254 10.67 -1.45 -0.60
CA LYS A 254 9.32 -2.01 -0.68
C LYS A 254 8.27 -1.08 -0.06
N ALA A 255 8.69 -0.26 0.90
CA ALA A 255 7.83 0.70 1.61
C ALA A 255 7.67 2.05 0.90
N ARG A 256 8.21 2.23 -0.29
CA ARG A 256 8.08 3.49 -1.05
C ARG A 256 6.62 3.83 -1.32
N LYS A 257 6.22 5.06 -1.08
CA LYS A 257 4.85 5.56 -1.23
C LYS A 257 4.66 6.47 -2.43
N ASN A 258 5.70 7.23 -2.77
CA ASN A 258 5.67 8.32 -3.76
C ASN A 258 7.07 8.55 -4.32
N GLY A 259 7.26 9.63 -5.05
CA GLY A 259 8.54 10.00 -5.67
C GLY A 259 9.53 10.75 -4.79
N ARG A 260 9.23 11.01 -3.49
CA ARG A 260 10.04 11.89 -2.61
C ARG A 260 11.51 11.47 -2.54
N ASP A 261 11.78 10.17 -2.46
CA ASP A 261 13.13 9.63 -2.28
C ASP A 261 13.80 9.21 -3.60
N LEU A 262 13.18 9.57 -4.72
CA LEU A 262 13.67 9.25 -6.05
C LEU A 262 14.17 10.51 -6.76
N ASN A 263 15.15 10.31 -7.64
CA ASN A 263 15.65 11.37 -8.49
C ASN A 263 14.83 11.50 -9.80
N ILE A 264 13.52 11.51 -9.68
CA ILE A 264 12.57 11.60 -10.80
C ILE A 264 11.62 12.76 -10.54
N HIS A 265 11.47 13.65 -11.52
CA HIS A 265 10.59 14.81 -11.42
C HIS A 265 9.34 14.64 -12.30
N LEU A 266 8.19 15.05 -11.75
CA LEU A 266 6.95 15.11 -12.50
C LEU A 266 6.83 16.43 -13.26
N ASN A 267 6.33 16.35 -14.47
CA ASN A 267 6.01 17.51 -15.32
C ASN A 267 4.62 18.10 -15.01
N TYR A 268 4.17 18.04 -13.76
CA TYR A 268 2.84 18.46 -13.34
C TYR A 268 2.92 19.11 -11.96
N SER A 269 2.26 20.28 -11.81
CA SER A 269 2.12 20.95 -10.52
C SER A 269 0.79 21.65 -10.38
N GLU A 270 0.34 21.86 -9.14
CA GLU A 270 -0.90 22.59 -8.81
C GLU A 270 -0.56 23.75 -7.87
N SER A 271 -1.18 24.91 -8.09
CA SER A 271 -1.08 26.08 -7.22
C SER A 271 -2.41 26.83 -7.13
N ILE A 272 -2.51 27.74 -6.17
CA ILE A 272 -3.64 28.66 -6.03
C ILE A 272 -3.10 30.08 -6.05
N GLU A 273 -3.54 30.89 -6.98
CA GLU A 273 -3.14 32.28 -7.15
C GLU A 273 -4.38 33.17 -7.33
N LYS A 274 -4.51 34.23 -6.55
CA LYS A 274 -5.61 35.22 -6.64
C LYS A 274 -7.01 34.57 -6.75
N LYS A 275 -7.31 33.56 -5.90
CA LYS A 275 -8.57 32.80 -5.89
C LYS A 275 -8.84 31.93 -7.12
N LYS A 276 -7.88 31.75 -8.02
CA LYS A 276 -7.94 30.78 -9.12
C LYS A 276 -7.05 29.59 -8.83
N ASN A 277 -7.55 28.41 -9.16
CA ASN A 277 -6.72 27.20 -9.16
C ASN A 277 -5.95 27.15 -10.49
N ILE A 278 -4.69 26.80 -10.41
CA ILE A 278 -3.79 26.72 -11.57
C ILE A 278 -3.16 25.33 -11.62
N ILE A 279 -3.24 24.69 -12.78
CA ILE A 279 -2.48 23.48 -13.10
C ILE A 279 -1.42 23.86 -14.11
N ARG A 280 -0.17 23.49 -13.86
CA ARG A 280 0.93 23.66 -14.80
C ARG A 280 1.46 22.31 -15.24
N VAL A 281 1.57 22.14 -16.55
CA VAL A 281 2.15 20.96 -17.19
C VAL A 281 3.31 21.42 -18.05
N THR A 282 4.49 20.87 -17.81
CA THR A 282 5.67 21.12 -18.65
C THR A 282 5.93 19.90 -19.52
N ASN A 283 6.26 20.13 -20.81
CA ASN A 283 6.52 19.06 -21.77
C ASN A 283 5.40 18.00 -21.78
N PHE A 284 4.16 18.41 -22.08
CA PHE A 284 3.05 17.47 -22.14
C PHE A 284 3.32 16.38 -23.21
N ARG A 285 2.86 15.18 -22.92
CA ARG A 285 3.16 13.97 -23.71
C ARG A 285 2.03 13.53 -24.60
N THR A 286 0.80 13.87 -24.24
CA THR A 286 -0.41 13.50 -25.00
C THR A 286 -1.42 14.64 -25.03
N ASN A 287 -2.25 14.67 -26.07
CA ASN A 287 -3.27 15.69 -26.23
C ASN A 287 -4.35 15.57 -25.15
N TRP A 288 -4.49 16.62 -24.33
CA TRP A 288 -5.49 16.69 -23.29
C TRP A 288 -6.92 16.76 -23.82
N LYS A 289 -7.15 17.30 -25.04
CA LYS A 289 -8.46 17.36 -25.70
C LYS A 289 -9.00 15.96 -26.00
N GLU A 290 -8.13 15.01 -26.33
CA GLU A 290 -8.53 13.61 -26.47
C GLU A 290 -9.02 13.04 -25.13
N TRP A 291 -8.29 13.30 -24.05
CA TRP A 291 -8.69 12.82 -22.73
C TRP A 291 -9.99 13.44 -22.21
N ILE A 292 -10.36 14.68 -22.61
CA ILE A 292 -11.64 15.30 -22.25
C ILE A 292 -12.82 14.46 -22.75
N LYS A 293 -12.72 13.85 -23.93
CA LYS A 293 -13.75 12.96 -24.47
C LYS A 293 -14.12 11.79 -23.56
N THR A 294 -13.28 11.46 -22.59
CA THR A 294 -13.56 10.38 -21.62
C THR A 294 -14.56 10.78 -20.52
N ILE A 295 -14.78 12.06 -20.32
CA ILE A 295 -15.66 12.59 -19.25
C ILE A 295 -16.85 13.40 -19.79
N GLY A 296 -16.73 13.98 -20.99
CA GLY A 296 -17.77 14.82 -21.56
C GLY A 296 -17.45 15.31 -22.96
N VAL A 297 -18.26 16.26 -23.44
CA VAL A 297 -18.15 16.83 -24.77
C VAL A 297 -17.53 18.22 -24.69
N LEU A 298 -16.45 18.44 -25.44
CA LEU A 298 -15.86 19.77 -25.63
C LEU A 298 -16.73 20.57 -26.61
N LEU A 299 -17.28 21.71 -26.17
CA LEU A 299 -18.25 22.48 -26.94
C LEU A 299 -17.62 23.54 -27.85
N ASN A 300 -16.34 23.88 -27.60
CA ASN A 300 -15.59 24.86 -28.39
C ASN A 300 -14.10 24.56 -28.43
N ASP A 301 -13.37 25.08 -29.40
CA ASP A 301 -11.96 24.79 -29.63
C ASP A 301 -10.98 25.89 -29.17
N SER A 302 -11.47 26.93 -28.53
CA SER A 302 -10.67 28.06 -28.02
C SER A 302 -10.95 28.40 -26.58
N SER A 303 -9.96 29.02 -25.90
CA SER A 303 -10.09 29.46 -24.51
C SER A 303 -11.01 30.70 -24.42
N PRO A 304 -11.94 30.76 -23.45
CA PRO A 304 -12.23 29.73 -22.44
C PRO A 304 -12.90 28.48 -23.02
N TYR A 305 -12.40 27.32 -22.65
CA TYR A 305 -12.96 26.03 -23.05
C TYR A 305 -14.20 25.70 -22.24
N ARG A 306 -15.21 25.14 -22.90
CA ARG A 306 -16.49 24.76 -22.32
C ARG A 306 -16.72 23.26 -22.50
N VAL A 307 -16.95 22.54 -21.41
CA VAL A 307 -17.18 21.10 -21.39
C VAL A 307 -18.57 20.80 -20.84
N LEU A 308 -19.36 20.08 -21.63
CA LEU A 308 -20.61 19.50 -21.17
C LEU A 308 -20.31 18.22 -20.38
N PHE A 309 -20.53 18.26 -19.08
CA PHE A 309 -20.33 17.16 -18.14
C PHE A 309 -21.61 16.93 -17.33
N LYS A 310 -22.20 15.74 -17.42
CA LYS A 310 -23.44 15.37 -16.69
C LYS A 310 -24.56 16.42 -16.79
N ASN A 311 -24.83 16.93 -17.99
CA ASN A 311 -25.83 17.96 -18.31
C ASN A 311 -25.52 19.37 -17.75
N GLU A 312 -24.35 19.62 -17.22
CA GLU A 312 -23.87 20.94 -16.80
C GLU A 312 -22.68 21.38 -17.65
N ILE A 313 -22.54 22.69 -17.87
CA ILE A 313 -21.43 23.26 -18.63
C ILE A 313 -20.43 23.87 -17.64
N PHE A 314 -19.19 23.43 -17.75
CA PHE A 314 -18.06 23.93 -16.97
C PHE A 314 -17.07 24.65 -17.89
N GLU A 315 -16.56 25.79 -17.40
CA GLU A 315 -15.64 26.64 -18.15
C GLU A 315 -14.27 26.71 -17.48
N PHE A 316 -13.20 26.62 -18.27
CA PHE A 316 -11.83 26.79 -17.81
C PHE A 316 -10.95 27.34 -18.94
N ASN A 317 -9.85 27.97 -18.57
CA ASN A 317 -8.89 28.52 -19.53
C ASN A 317 -7.66 27.61 -19.63
N VAL A 318 -7.19 27.39 -20.86
CA VAL A 318 -5.92 26.73 -21.13
C VAL A 318 -5.05 27.66 -21.97
N PHE A 319 -3.87 27.96 -21.45
CA PHE A 319 -2.83 28.71 -22.15
C PHE A 319 -1.74 27.74 -22.56
N GLU A 320 -1.51 27.63 -23.85
CA GLU A 320 -0.52 26.74 -24.44
C GLU A 320 0.65 27.58 -24.94
N THR A 321 1.87 27.24 -24.49
CA THR A 321 3.10 27.91 -24.90
C THR A 321 4.15 26.84 -25.24
N GLY A 322 4.34 26.57 -26.52
CA GLY A 322 5.14 25.45 -26.97
C GLY A 322 4.58 24.14 -26.42
N ASN A 323 5.39 23.37 -25.73
CA ASN A 323 5.00 22.07 -25.11
C ASN A 323 4.52 22.21 -23.65
N ASN A 324 4.13 23.43 -23.20
CA ASN A 324 3.69 23.67 -21.83
C ASN A 324 2.22 24.11 -21.83
N LEU A 325 1.49 23.69 -20.77
CA LEU A 325 0.10 24.07 -20.52
C LEU A 325 -0.01 24.76 -19.17
N GLU A 326 -0.77 25.86 -19.14
CA GLU A 326 -1.26 26.44 -17.90
C GLU A 326 -2.79 26.47 -17.93
N VAL A 327 -3.41 25.75 -16.99
CA VAL A 327 -4.86 25.62 -16.89
C VAL A 327 -5.35 26.43 -15.71
N ARG A 328 -6.29 27.34 -15.94
CA ARG A 328 -6.88 28.19 -14.89
C ARG A 328 -8.38 27.97 -14.78
N TYR A 329 -8.86 27.74 -13.59
CA TYR A 329 -10.28 27.61 -13.30
C TYR A 329 -10.67 28.24 -11.95
N ASP A 330 -11.93 28.67 -11.83
CA ASP A 330 -12.43 29.32 -10.64
C ASP A 330 -12.64 28.32 -9.49
N GLN A 331 -12.45 28.79 -8.24
CA GLN A 331 -12.66 27.95 -7.05
C GLN A 331 -14.14 27.58 -6.85
N SER A 332 -15.08 28.36 -7.36
CA SER A 332 -16.53 28.08 -7.28
C SER A 332 -16.90 26.75 -7.93
N ILE A 333 -16.23 26.38 -9.03
CA ILE A 333 -16.46 25.10 -9.74
C ILE A 333 -16.23 23.90 -8.81
N ARG A 334 -15.28 24.00 -7.87
CA ARG A 334 -15.05 22.94 -6.87
C ARG A 334 -16.23 22.75 -5.92
N LYS A 335 -16.97 23.84 -5.62
CA LYS A 335 -18.18 23.75 -4.79
C LYS A 335 -19.35 23.19 -5.58
N GLN A 336 -19.44 23.55 -6.85
CA GLN A 336 -20.51 23.10 -7.77
C GLN A 336 -20.34 21.62 -8.13
N SER A 337 -19.16 21.20 -8.56
CA SER A 337 -18.86 19.81 -8.94
C SER A 337 -17.44 19.38 -8.53
N PRO A 338 -17.26 18.83 -7.30
CA PRO A 338 -15.97 18.25 -6.88
C PRO A 338 -15.48 17.15 -7.82
N LEU A 339 -16.41 16.37 -8.38
CA LEU A 339 -16.10 15.29 -9.30
C LEU A 339 -15.51 15.79 -10.62
N PHE A 340 -16.11 16.86 -11.22
CA PHE A 340 -15.55 17.45 -12.42
C PHE A 340 -14.11 17.92 -12.21
N ILE A 341 -13.84 18.61 -11.11
CA ILE A 341 -12.48 19.09 -10.78
C ILE A 341 -11.50 17.92 -10.59
N LYS A 342 -11.94 16.85 -9.91
CA LYS A 342 -11.12 15.63 -9.78
C LYS A 342 -10.74 15.10 -11.16
N LEU A 343 -11.71 14.90 -12.03
CA LEU A 343 -11.50 14.34 -13.37
C LEU A 343 -10.69 15.29 -14.26
N LEU A 344 -10.92 16.60 -14.19
CA LEU A 344 -10.13 17.60 -14.90
C LEU A 344 -8.64 17.52 -14.54
N LYS A 345 -8.32 17.42 -13.25
CA LYS A 345 -6.94 17.21 -12.79
C LYS A 345 -6.34 15.91 -13.34
N GLU A 346 -7.11 14.84 -13.34
CA GLU A 346 -6.67 13.53 -13.84
C GLU A 346 -6.39 13.55 -15.35
N ILE A 347 -7.16 14.31 -16.13
CA ILE A 347 -6.91 14.55 -17.55
C ILE A 347 -5.55 15.22 -17.77
N PHE A 348 -5.26 16.31 -17.05
CA PHE A 348 -3.97 17.00 -17.20
C PHE A 348 -2.80 16.21 -16.61
N ARG A 349 -3.02 15.35 -15.61
CA ARG A 349 -2.02 14.37 -15.15
C ARG A 349 -1.72 13.33 -16.22
N LYS A 350 -2.75 12.86 -16.96
CA LYS A 350 -2.54 11.99 -18.13
C LYS A 350 -1.77 12.72 -19.22
N ALA A 351 -2.15 13.93 -19.55
CA ALA A 351 -1.45 14.73 -20.55
C ALA A 351 0.05 14.91 -20.20
N ALA A 352 0.36 15.16 -18.92
CA ALA A 352 1.72 15.35 -18.44
C ALA A 352 2.55 14.06 -18.36
N CYS A 353 1.94 12.96 -17.90
CA CYS A 353 2.67 11.78 -17.46
C CYS A 353 2.51 10.54 -18.34
N CYS A 354 1.66 10.59 -19.38
CA CYS A 354 1.36 9.41 -20.19
C CYS A 354 2.63 8.87 -20.87
N VAL A 355 2.94 7.62 -20.58
CA VAL A 355 4.02 6.85 -21.22
C VAL A 355 3.47 5.71 -22.06
N GLN A 356 2.16 5.74 -22.31
CA GLN A 356 1.45 4.72 -23.05
C GLN A 356 1.61 3.31 -22.46
N CYS A 357 1.48 3.22 -21.14
CA CYS A 357 1.49 1.93 -20.45
C CYS A 357 0.22 1.09 -20.74
N ARG A 358 -0.75 1.67 -21.45
CA ARG A 358 -2.00 1.06 -21.89
C ARG A 358 -2.95 0.62 -20.78
N GLU A 359 -2.70 1.00 -19.50
CA GLU A 359 -3.61 0.68 -18.40
C GLU A 359 -5.01 1.22 -18.61
N CYS A 360 -5.12 2.51 -19.04
CA CYS A 360 -6.41 3.13 -19.35
C CYS A 360 -7.15 2.42 -20.47
N GLU A 361 -6.43 1.89 -21.44
CA GLU A 361 -6.96 1.10 -22.55
C GLU A 361 -7.45 -0.27 -22.06
N ALA A 362 -6.64 -0.98 -21.27
CA ALA A 362 -7.01 -2.28 -20.71
C ALA A 362 -8.22 -2.17 -19.76
N ASP A 363 -8.32 -1.10 -18.98
CA ASP A 363 -9.44 -0.82 -18.06
C ASP A 363 -10.74 -0.39 -18.77
N CYS A 364 -10.66 0.03 -20.05
CA CYS A 364 -11.85 0.41 -20.79
C CYS A 364 -12.62 -0.82 -21.28
N ARG A 365 -13.64 -1.25 -20.53
CA ARG A 365 -14.46 -2.41 -20.92
C ARG A 365 -15.19 -2.25 -22.26
N TRP A 366 -15.34 -1.00 -22.74
CA TRP A 366 -16.00 -0.70 -24.02
C TRP A 366 -15.04 -0.64 -25.20
N GLY A 367 -13.72 -0.84 -24.95
CA GLY A 367 -12.71 -0.77 -25.99
C GLY A 367 -12.58 0.59 -26.69
N CYS A 368 -13.02 1.68 -26.05
CA CYS A 368 -13.04 3.01 -26.66
C CYS A 368 -11.70 3.72 -26.64
N ILE A 369 -10.67 3.20 -25.98
CA ILE A 369 -9.35 3.82 -25.88
C ILE A 369 -8.35 2.96 -26.64
N SER A 370 -7.56 3.60 -27.51
CA SER A 370 -6.45 2.96 -28.19
C SER A 370 -5.22 3.86 -28.19
N MET A 371 -4.05 3.22 -28.25
CA MET A 371 -2.75 3.87 -28.35
C MET A 371 -2.16 3.54 -29.72
N ILE A 372 -2.25 4.48 -30.67
CA ILE A 372 -1.83 4.29 -32.06
C ILE A 372 -0.73 5.31 -32.38
N ASP A 373 0.38 4.85 -32.92
CA ASP A 373 1.53 5.68 -33.36
C ASP A 373 1.97 6.76 -32.34
N GLY A 374 2.01 6.36 -31.09
CA GLY A 374 2.42 7.27 -30.02
C GLY A 374 1.31 8.23 -29.54
N ASN A 375 0.11 8.18 -30.10
CA ASN A 375 -1.00 9.03 -29.74
C ASN A 375 -2.14 8.27 -29.06
N VAL A 376 -2.85 8.97 -28.20
CA VAL A 376 -4.09 8.49 -27.57
C VAL A 376 -5.25 8.79 -28.51
N HIS A 377 -6.10 7.80 -28.70
CA HIS A 377 -7.30 7.89 -29.51
C HIS A 377 -8.51 7.48 -28.68
N ILE A 378 -9.51 8.35 -28.58
CA ILE A 378 -10.78 8.08 -27.91
C ILE A 378 -11.88 8.00 -28.97
N SER A 379 -12.48 6.81 -29.09
CA SER A 379 -13.56 6.54 -30.03
C SER A 379 -14.80 7.39 -29.70
N GLU A 380 -15.57 7.76 -30.75
CA GLU A 380 -16.86 8.45 -30.62
C GLU A 380 -17.90 7.63 -29.82
N ASN A 381 -17.72 6.31 -29.74
CA ASN A 381 -18.57 5.41 -28.96
C ASN A 381 -18.31 5.49 -27.45
N CYS A 382 -17.41 6.38 -27.00
CA CYS A 382 -17.09 6.54 -25.59
C CYS A 382 -18.35 6.88 -24.77
N LYS A 383 -18.59 6.14 -23.69
CA LYS A 383 -19.76 6.31 -22.81
C LYS A 383 -19.57 7.39 -21.73
N HIS A 384 -18.47 8.12 -21.74
CA HIS A 384 -18.10 9.14 -20.72
C HIS A 384 -18.21 8.61 -19.29
N CYS A 385 -18.02 7.29 -19.08
CA CYS A 385 -18.19 6.62 -17.80
C CYS A 385 -17.04 6.89 -16.82
N ALA A 386 -15.96 7.49 -17.28
CA ALA A 386 -14.74 7.79 -16.52
C ALA A 386 -14.07 6.55 -15.88
N GLU A 387 -14.39 5.31 -16.31
CA GLU A 387 -13.75 4.08 -15.80
C GLU A 387 -12.22 4.09 -15.99
N CYS A 388 -11.74 4.65 -17.11
CA CYS A 388 -10.32 4.84 -17.39
C CYS A 388 -9.61 5.81 -16.41
N HIS A 389 -10.36 6.55 -15.57
CA HIS A 389 -9.86 7.41 -14.51
C HIS A 389 -9.90 6.74 -13.13
N LYS A 390 -10.39 5.51 -13.01
CA LYS A 390 -10.32 4.72 -11.76
C LYS A 390 -8.91 4.25 -11.42
N VAL A 391 -7.99 4.27 -12.39
CA VAL A 391 -6.55 4.24 -12.09
C VAL A 391 -6.25 5.32 -11.07
N GLU A 392 -5.70 4.95 -9.92
CA GLU A 392 -5.46 5.88 -8.82
C GLU A 392 -4.80 7.17 -9.30
N LYS A 393 -5.33 8.32 -8.90
CA LYS A 393 -4.88 9.66 -9.33
C LYS A 393 -4.92 9.88 -10.85
N GLY A 394 -5.60 9.01 -11.60
CA GLY A 394 -5.80 9.10 -13.05
C GLY A 394 -4.64 8.58 -13.91
N CYS A 395 -3.44 8.37 -13.37
CA CYS A 395 -2.28 7.89 -14.11
C CYS A 395 -1.29 7.15 -13.20
N LEU A 396 -0.87 5.93 -13.59
CA LEU A 396 0.07 5.12 -12.80
C LEU A 396 1.42 5.81 -12.57
N VAL A 397 1.96 6.51 -13.57
CA VAL A 397 3.22 7.27 -13.41
C VAL A 397 3.04 8.37 -12.38
N TYR A 398 1.96 9.15 -12.51
CA TYR A 398 1.67 10.21 -11.54
C TYR A 398 1.50 9.65 -10.14
N LYS A 399 0.69 8.60 -9.96
CA LYS A 399 0.48 7.95 -8.65
C LYS A 399 1.78 7.43 -8.05
N SER A 400 2.64 6.85 -8.86
CA SER A 400 3.91 6.28 -8.40
C SER A 400 4.92 7.34 -7.96
N LEU A 401 4.87 8.53 -8.56
CA LEU A 401 5.88 9.59 -8.42
C LEU A 401 5.34 10.87 -7.79
N GLU A 402 4.04 10.94 -7.47
CA GLU A 402 3.47 12.16 -6.88
C GLU A 402 4.26 12.60 -5.64
N MET A 403 4.48 13.92 -5.58
CA MET A 403 5.03 14.54 -4.37
C MET A 403 3.86 14.99 -3.50
N PRO A 404 3.80 14.64 -2.23
CA PRO A 404 2.74 15.12 -1.35
C PRO A 404 2.77 16.65 -1.31
N ASN A 405 1.64 17.28 -1.62
CA ASN A 405 1.47 18.72 -1.49
C ASN A 405 1.64 19.11 -0.01
N GLY A 406 2.69 19.88 0.30
CA GLY A 406 2.91 20.41 1.64
C GLY A 406 3.49 19.43 2.66
N GLY A 407 3.90 18.26 2.25
CA GLY A 407 4.79 17.42 3.05
C GLY A 407 6.19 18.02 3.04
N THR A 408 6.36 19.22 3.59
CA THR A 408 7.65 19.57 4.16
C THR A 408 8.01 18.41 5.07
N ARG A 409 9.17 17.74 4.82
CA ARG A 409 9.87 17.09 5.93
C ARG A 409 9.60 17.97 7.14
N MET A 410 9.25 17.38 8.28
CA MET A 410 9.23 18.11 9.56
C MET A 410 10.61 18.71 9.84
N SER A 411 11.04 19.63 9.00
CA SER A 411 12.23 20.47 9.14
C SER A 411 11.92 21.82 9.80
N GLN A 412 10.70 22.03 10.25
CA GLN A 412 10.58 22.86 11.44
C GLN A 412 11.17 22.01 12.56
N LYS A 413 12.33 22.43 13.05
CA LYS A 413 12.95 22.01 14.31
C LYS A 413 11.90 22.21 15.41
N LYS A 414 10.90 21.31 15.50
CA LYS A 414 10.01 21.24 16.65
C LYS A 414 10.93 20.92 17.79
N SER A 415 10.97 21.76 18.78
CA SER A 415 11.84 21.63 19.95
C SER A 415 11.67 20.26 20.57
N LEU A 416 12.76 19.51 20.75
CA LEU A 416 12.76 18.27 21.52
C LEU A 416 12.38 18.51 22.99
N ASN A 417 12.38 19.76 23.45
CA ASN A 417 11.93 20.15 24.78
C ASN A 417 10.44 20.52 24.75
N CYS A 418 9.57 19.53 24.52
CA CYS A 418 8.11 19.74 24.50
C CYS A 418 7.57 20.06 25.89
N TYR A 419 8.09 19.41 26.91
CA TYR A 419 7.52 19.37 28.25
C TYR A 419 8.40 20.03 29.31
N SER A 420 9.51 20.66 28.92
CA SER A 420 10.49 21.19 29.85
C SER A 420 10.93 20.10 30.85
N HIS A 421 11.06 20.41 32.13
CA HIS A 421 11.35 19.43 33.18
C HIS A 421 10.09 18.82 33.82
N HIS A 422 8.90 19.09 33.24
CA HIS A 422 7.62 18.64 33.81
C HIS A 422 7.19 17.27 33.28
N ALA A 423 6.34 16.62 34.06
CA ALA A 423 5.53 15.48 33.66
C ALA A 423 4.19 15.57 34.40
N PRO A 424 3.10 15.05 33.83
CA PRO A 424 1.83 15.02 34.52
C PRO A 424 1.86 14.10 35.73
N LYS A 425 0.94 14.31 36.65
CA LYS A 425 0.74 13.45 37.82
C LYS A 425 -0.60 12.74 37.70
N MET A 426 -0.72 11.57 38.34
CA MET A 426 -1.97 10.79 38.33
C MET A 426 -3.17 11.60 38.83
N GLU A 427 -2.95 12.44 39.88
CA GLU A 427 -4.00 13.30 40.45
C GLU A 427 -4.58 14.26 39.43
N TRP A 428 -3.77 14.80 38.51
CA TRP A 428 -4.20 15.73 37.48
C TRP A 428 -5.13 15.08 36.42
N PHE A 429 -4.84 13.81 36.06
CA PHE A 429 -5.73 13.02 35.23
C PHE A 429 -7.06 12.74 35.93
N ARG A 430 -7.02 12.40 37.23
CA ARG A 430 -8.24 12.19 38.05
C ARG A 430 -9.09 13.45 38.08
N GLU A 431 -8.50 14.63 38.27
CA GLU A 431 -9.22 15.91 38.25
C GLU A 431 -9.77 16.19 36.83
N TYR A 432 -9.00 15.95 35.78
CA TYR A 432 -9.43 16.16 34.42
C TYR A 432 -10.66 15.31 34.06
N PHE A 433 -10.65 14.04 34.33
CA PHE A 433 -11.77 13.15 34.09
C PHE A 433 -12.97 13.42 35.01
N LYS A 434 -12.74 13.91 36.21
CA LYS A 434 -13.80 14.35 37.13
C LYS A 434 -14.53 15.59 36.63
N TYR A 435 -13.81 16.61 36.17
CA TYR A 435 -14.37 17.90 35.80
C TYR A 435 -14.64 18.07 34.30
N LYS A 436 -14.04 17.25 33.45
CA LYS A 436 -14.26 17.23 31.99
C LYS A 436 -14.15 18.63 31.37
N ASN A 437 -15.20 19.09 30.68
CA ASN A 437 -15.24 20.41 30.06
C ASN A 437 -15.15 21.58 31.06
N GLU A 438 -15.37 21.33 32.34
CA GLU A 438 -15.23 22.34 33.38
C GLU A 438 -13.84 22.39 34.01
N PHE A 439 -12.91 21.53 33.57
CA PHE A 439 -11.55 21.42 34.13
C PHE A 439 -10.81 22.75 34.07
N ASP A 440 -10.96 23.55 33.02
CA ASP A 440 -10.35 24.87 32.89
C ASP A 440 -10.70 25.81 34.06
N LYS A 441 -11.88 25.62 34.69
CA LYS A 441 -12.41 26.50 35.79
C LYS A 441 -12.25 25.86 37.17
N LYS A 442 -12.15 24.54 37.24
CA LYS A 442 -12.26 23.80 38.52
C LYS A 442 -10.97 23.01 38.90
N ASN A 443 -9.89 23.16 38.14
CA ASN A 443 -8.64 22.47 38.48
C ASN A 443 -7.89 23.12 39.66
N SER A 444 -7.06 22.33 40.33
CA SER A 444 -6.23 22.77 41.46
C SER A 444 -4.82 23.22 41.05
N LEU A 445 -4.52 23.32 39.75
CA LEU A 445 -3.20 23.57 39.20
C LEU A 445 -2.84 25.04 39.19
N GLY A 446 -1.59 25.36 39.51
CA GLY A 446 -1.04 26.69 39.22
C GLY A 446 -0.91 26.94 37.71
N PRO A 447 -0.85 28.22 37.26
CA PRO A 447 -0.91 28.60 35.84
C PRO A 447 0.09 27.85 34.93
N ASP A 448 1.33 27.68 35.37
CA ASP A 448 2.37 27.00 34.58
C ASP A 448 2.08 25.51 34.46
N MET A 449 1.65 24.85 35.56
CA MET A 449 1.28 23.44 35.54
C MET A 449 0.04 23.18 34.72
N TYR A 450 -0.95 24.08 34.80
CA TYR A 450 -2.15 24.02 33.99
C TYR A 450 -1.82 24.12 32.48
N ASN A 451 -1.03 25.12 32.08
CA ASN A 451 -0.64 25.30 30.67
C ASN A 451 0.16 24.10 30.13
N PHE A 452 1.07 23.57 30.94
CA PHE A 452 1.80 22.35 30.63
C PHE A 452 0.86 21.14 30.46
N PHE A 453 -0.02 20.90 31.43
CA PHE A 453 -0.91 19.76 31.40
C PHE A 453 -1.95 19.87 30.29
N LYS A 454 -2.46 21.05 30.01
CA LYS A 454 -3.34 21.33 28.86
C LYS A 454 -2.67 20.99 27.52
N ARG A 455 -1.38 21.32 27.36
CA ARG A 455 -0.59 20.89 26.20
C ARG A 455 -0.47 19.37 26.14
N PHE A 456 -0.13 18.72 27.26
CA PHE A 456 -0.01 17.27 27.32
C PHE A 456 -1.33 16.57 26.96
N LEU A 457 -2.48 17.07 27.45
CA LEU A 457 -3.80 16.55 27.08
C LEU A 457 -4.08 16.67 25.58
N ARG A 458 -3.69 17.78 24.94
CA ARG A 458 -3.80 17.94 23.49
C ARG A 458 -2.89 16.99 22.72
N ASP A 459 -1.65 16.84 23.17
CA ASP A 459 -0.68 15.93 22.56
C ASP A 459 -1.12 14.47 22.69
N ALA A 460 -1.83 14.12 23.77
CA ALA A 460 -2.45 12.81 23.99
C ALA A 460 -3.83 12.65 23.32
N GLU A 461 -4.31 13.68 22.59
CA GLU A 461 -5.65 13.76 21.97
C GLU A 461 -6.81 13.58 22.97
N LEU A 462 -6.60 13.89 24.24
CA LEU A 462 -7.67 13.93 25.25
C LEU A 462 -8.45 15.25 25.21
N LEU A 463 -7.84 16.32 24.72
CA LEU A 463 -8.42 17.64 24.59
C LEU A 463 -8.30 18.12 23.15
N ASP A 464 -9.40 18.47 22.52
CA ASP A 464 -9.46 19.09 21.19
C ASP A 464 -10.05 20.51 21.23
N ASP A 465 -10.36 21.08 20.07
CA ASP A 465 -10.93 22.43 19.98
C ASP A 465 -12.39 22.50 20.50
N THR A 466 -13.05 21.35 20.63
CA THR A 466 -14.42 21.22 21.18
C THR A 466 -14.42 20.93 22.67
N GLY A 467 -13.26 20.68 23.28
CA GLY A 467 -13.08 20.37 24.71
C GLY A 467 -12.72 18.92 24.96
N PHE A 468 -13.53 18.23 25.77
CA PHE A 468 -13.35 16.82 26.14
C PHE A 468 -13.57 15.91 24.92
N SER A 469 -12.49 15.40 24.32
CA SER A 469 -12.48 14.71 23.04
C SER A 469 -13.17 13.34 23.06
N LYS A 470 -13.39 12.73 21.88
CA LYS A 470 -13.85 11.34 21.78
C LYS A 470 -12.84 10.35 22.40
N THR A 471 -11.55 10.57 22.19
CA THR A 471 -10.52 9.77 22.85
C THR A 471 -10.59 9.86 24.37
N ALA A 472 -10.85 11.06 24.92
CA ALA A 472 -11.04 11.23 26.35
C ALA A 472 -12.28 10.51 26.88
N GLN A 473 -13.39 10.50 26.13
CA GLN A 473 -14.59 9.73 26.50
C GLN A 473 -14.28 8.25 26.63
N ILE A 474 -13.58 7.67 25.66
CA ILE A 474 -13.18 6.25 25.68
C ILE A 474 -12.22 5.95 26.84
N VAL A 475 -11.22 6.81 27.06
CA VAL A 475 -10.29 6.65 28.20
C VAL A 475 -11.02 6.72 29.53
N ASP A 476 -12.06 7.57 29.65
CA ASP A 476 -12.92 7.68 30.84
C ASP A 476 -13.74 6.39 31.05
N GLU A 477 -14.32 5.86 29.97
CA GLU A 477 -15.09 4.60 29.98
C GLU A 477 -14.24 3.39 30.35
N ILE A 478 -13.06 3.26 29.74
CA ILE A 478 -12.10 2.17 30.05
C ILE A 478 -11.54 2.31 31.46
N GLY A 479 -11.35 3.54 31.90
CA GLY A 479 -10.83 3.90 33.23
C GLY A 479 -9.29 3.91 33.30
N LEU A 480 -8.75 4.83 34.11
CA LEU A 480 -7.31 5.03 34.30
C LEU A 480 -6.58 3.85 35.00
N GLY A 481 -7.30 2.84 35.45
CA GLY A 481 -6.73 1.58 35.97
C GLY A 481 -6.32 0.61 34.88
N SER A 482 -6.79 0.80 33.63
CA SER A 482 -6.52 -0.08 32.48
C SER A 482 -5.25 0.34 31.74
N GLU A 483 -4.42 -0.63 31.34
CA GLU A 483 -3.28 -0.39 30.46
C GLU A 483 -3.72 0.12 29.08
N SER A 484 -4.88 -0.32 28.56
CA SER A 484 -5.42 0.11 27.27
C SER A 484 -5.67 1.62 27.22
N ALA A 485 -6.17 2.22 28.31
CA ALA A 485 -6.36 3.67 28.40
C ALA A 485 -5.05 4.44 28.24
N TRP A 486 -3.98 3.98 28.90
CA TRP A 486 -2.65 4.59 28.80
C TRP A 486 -2.00 4.31 27.46
N ALA A 487 -2.25 3.14 26.87
CA ALA A 487 -1.74 2.78 25.58
C ALA A 487 -2.35 3.63 24.45
N LEU A 488 -3.65 3.95 24.49
CA LEU A 488 -4.27 4.93 23.58
C LEU A 488 -3.60 6.29 23.65
N MET A 489 -3.38 6.82 24.86
CA MET A 489 -2.65 8.07 25.05
C MET A 489 -1.22 7.99 24.52
N PHE A 490 -0.53 6.85 24.73
CA PHE A 490 0.85 6.67 24.31
C PHE A 490 0.99 6.61 22.77
N VAL A 491 0.02 6.00 22.05
CA VAL A 491 -0.02 6.04 20.59
C VAL A 491 -0.02 7.48 20.08
N ASN A 492 -0.85 8.37 20.66
CA ASN A 492 -0.93 9.76 20.22
C ASN A 492 0.34 10.54 20.60
N LEU A 493 0.83 10.37 21.81
CA LEU A 493 2.08 10.99 22.28
C LEU A 493 3.30 10.57 21.43
N ALA A 494 3.31 9.38 20.83
CA ALA A 494 4.39 8.90 19.98
C ALA A 494 4.65 9.80 18.75
N TYR A 495 3.70 10.67 18.41
CA TYR A 495 3.82 11.66 17.32
C TYR A 495 4.32 13.03 17.80
N THR A 496 4.55 13.22 19.11
CA THR A 496 5.19 14.43 19.63
C THR A 496 6.70 14.35 19.49
N PRO A 497 7.41 15.45 19.22
CA PRO A 497 8.85 15.40 18.95
C PRO A 497 9.69 14.74 20.04
N GLN A 498 9.39 15.03 21.31
CA GLN A 498 10.13 14.50 22.46
C GLN A 498 9.93 13.01 22.66
N ILE A 499 8.67 12.54 22.60
CA ILE A 499 8.34 11.12 22.81
C ILE A 499 8.73 10.30 21.56
N ASN A 500 8.55 10.86 20.37
CA ASN A 500 9.02 10.23 19.11
C ASN A 500 10.53 10.00 19.13
N TRP A 501 11.31 11.02 19.54
CA TRP A 501 12.74 10.89 19.71
C TRP A 501 13.09 9.78 20.69
N TYR A 502 12.41 9.74 21.85
CA TYR A 502 12.63 8.71 22.87
C TYR A 502 12.36 7.30 22.33
N ILE A 503 11.24 7.10 21.64
CA ILE A 503 10.87 5.83 21.03
C ILE A 503 11.94 5.37 20.04
N LYS A 504 12.40 6.26 19.15
CA LYS A 504 13.33 5.93 18.08
C LYS A 504 14.78 5.75 18.54
N ARG A 505 15.19 6.41 19.61
CA ARG A 505 16.59 6.43 20.05
C ARG A 505 16.91 5.48 21.19
N ILE A 506 15.94 5.22 22.06
CA ILE A 506 16.11 4.33 23.21
C ILE A 506 15.56 2.95 22.82
N LYS A 507 16.47 2.03 22.53
CA LYS A 507 16.13 0.67 22.11
C LYS A 507 15.46 -0.10 23.23
N SER A 508 14.59 -1.03 22.88
CA SER A 508 13.94 -1.92 23.86
C SER A 508 14.93 -2.90 24.49
N ASN A 509 14.72 -3.20 25.78
CA ASN A 509 15.51 -4.14 26.57
C ASN A 509 17.00 -3.78 26.74
N GLU A 510 17.37 -2.54 26.43
CA GLU A 510 18.70 -1.99 26.73
C GLU A 510 18.56 -0.88 27.77
N THR A 511 19.55 -0.80 28.70
CA THR A 511 19.59 0.24 29.71
C THR A 511 20.55 1.34 29.31
N PHE A 512 20.04 2.57 29.23
CA PHE A 512 20.80 3.75 28.84
C PHE A 512 21.04 4.65 30.05
N ASN A 513 22.28 4.94 30.33
CA ASN A 513 22.63 5.87 31.39
C ASN A 513 22.40 7.33 31.00
N ARG A 514 22.34 8.19 32.00
CA ARG A 514 22.06 9.61 31.80
C ARG A 514 23.02 10.29 30.83
N ASP A 515 24.31 10.11 30.96
CA ASP A 515 25.31 10.86 30.21
C ASP A 515 25.28 10.46 28.71
N TYR A 516 25.03 9.19 28.42
CA TYR A 516 24.83 8.72 27.07
C TYR A 516 23.59 9.34 26.43
N VAL A 517 22.44 9.37 27.14
CA VAL A 517 21.21 9.97 26.61
C VAL A 517 21.35 11.47 26.39
N LEU A 518 22.03 12.19 27.31
CA LEU A 518 22.30 13.61 27.12
C LEU A 518 23.19 13.86 25.88
N SER A 519 24.22 13.04 25.66
CA SER A 519 25.06 13.13 24.46
C SER A 519 24.30 12.87 23.17
N LEU A 520 23.37 11.89 23.16
CA LEU A 520 22.48 11.62 22.02
C LEU A 520 21.57 12.82 21.73
N LEU A 521 20.96 13.43 22.74
CA LEU A 521 20.12 14.61 22.58
C LEU A 521 20.89 15.77 21.92
N ILE A 522 22.12 16.01 22.36
CA ILE A 522 22.99 17.05 21.78
C ILE A 522 23.31 16.71 20.32
N SER A 523 23.71 15.47 20.03
CA SER A 523 24.05 15.03 18.66
C SER A 523 22.87 15.16 17.69
N ASP A 524 21.64 15.01 18.20
CA ASP A 524 20.40 15.13 17.42
C ASP A 524 19.86 16.58 17.38
N GLY A 525 20.64 17.56 17.86
CA GLY A 525 20.40 18.99 17.70
C GLY A 525 19.57 19.63 18.84
N ALA A 526 19.43 18.98 19.99
CA ALA A 526 18.88 19.62 21.18
C ALA A 526 19.84 20.69 21.69
N LYS A 527 19.30 21.82 22.18
CA LYS A 527 20.12 22.84 22.84
C LYS A 527 20.64 22.29 24.16
N GLU A 528 21.92 22.50 24.44
CA GLU A 528 22.58 22.02 25.66
C GLU A 528 21.86 22.45 26.95
N SER A 529 21.29 23.66 26.95
CA SER A 529 20.49 24.16 28.08
C SER A 529 19.19 23.35 28.33
N TRP A 530 18.70 22.58 27.35
CA TRP A 530 17.42 21.84 27.45
C TRP A 530 17.57 20.36 27.74
N VAL A 531 18.75 19.76 27.51
CA VAL A 531 18.93 18.31 27.60
C VAL A 531 18.63 17.75 29.00
N LYS A 532 18.94 18.53 30.05
CA LYS A 532 18.64 18.14 31.45
C LYS A 532 17.13 18.16 31.71
N ASP A 533 16.41 19.10 31.15
CA ASP A 533 14.95 19.21 31.28
C ASP A 533 14.28 18.04 30.58
N VAL A 534 14.65 17.75 29.33
CA VAL A 534 14.13 16.59 28.57
C VAL A 534 14.37 15.29 29.33
N TRP A 535 15.59 15.09 29.85
CA TRP A 535 15.91 13.92 30.66
C TRP A 535 15.03 13.80 31.89
N SER A 536 14.85 14.90 32.64
CA SER A 536 14.02 14.95 33.85
C SER A 536 12.54 14.64 33.51
N SER A 537 12.02 15.19 32.43
CA SER A 537 10.66 14.94 31.95
C SER A 537 10.44 13.48 31.60
N LEU A 538 11.33 12.88 30.78
CA LEU A 538 11.23 11.47 30.37
C LEU A 538 11.26 10.52 31.59
N GLY A 539 12.17 10.76 32.53
CA GLY A 539 12.25 9.94 33.73
C GLY A 539 11.02 10.04 34.64
N ARG A 540 10.36 11.21 34.69
CA ARG A 540 9.11 11.38 35.45
C ARG A 540 7.91 10.77 34.75
N ILE A 541 7.84 10.85 33.38
CA ILE A 541 6.79 10.18 32.61
C ILE A 541 6.85 8.66 32.81
N SER A 542 8.05 8.08 32.97
CA SER A 542 8.22 6.65 33.26
C SER A 542 7.70 6.21 34.64
N GLU A 543 7.32 7.13 35.53
CA GLU A 543 6.68 6.83 36.81
C GLU A 543 5.17 6.58 36.66
N LEU A 544 4.57 7.03 35.56
CA LEU A 544 3.17 6.78 35.21
C LEU A 544 2.98 5.36 34.62
N PRO A 545 1.74 4.89 34.47
CA PRO A 545 1.46 3.56 33.90
C PRO A 545 1.99 3.32 32.47
N PHE A 546 2.45 4.34 31.78
CA PHE A 546 3.20 4.20 30.53
C PHE A 546 4.39 3.24 30.66
N ARG A 547 4.93 3.08 31.87
CA ARG A 547 6.02 2.14 32.16
C ARG A 547 5.76 0.70 31.77
N ASN A 548 4.50 0.27 31.80
CA ASN A 548 4.11 -1.12 31.53
C ASN A 548 3.84 -1.41 30.04
N ILE A 549 3.72 -0.36 29.23
CA ILE A 549 3.17 -0.44 27.87
C ILE A 549 4.17 0.00 26.78
N GLY A 550 5.47 -0.14 27.01
CA GLY A 550 6.49 0.16 25.99
C GLY A 550 7.33 1.41 26.27
N PHE A 551 6.89 2.32 27.15
CA PHE A 551 7.71 3.45 27.56
C PHE A 551 8.88 3.00 28.45
N GLY A 552 8.62 2.04 29.37
CA GLY A 552 9.62 1.51 30.27
C GLY A 552 9.77 2.32 31.54
N TYR A 553 10.84 2.05 32.28
CA TYR A 553 11.07 2.60 33.62
C TYR A 553 12.42 3.33 33.73
N SER A 554 12.52 4.22 34.71
CA SER A 554 13.78 4.85 35.13
C SER A 554 14.26 4.28 36.46
N THR A 555 15.58 4.19 36.62
CA THR A 555 16.21 3.91 37.94
C THR A 555 16.70 5.22 38.52
N LYS A 556 16.77 5.26 39.86
CA LYS A 556 17.25 6.42 40.63
C LYS A 556 18.42 6.05 41.50
N GLU A 557 19.43 6.90 41.50
CA GLU A 557 20.55 6.87 42.46
C GLU A 557 20.55 8.20 43.24
N LYS A 558 20.60 8.12 44.55
CA LYS A 558 20.57 9.32 45.42
C LYS A 558 19.43 10.30 45.04
N ASN A 559 18.22 9.77 44.78
CA ASN A 559 17.04 10.51 44.35
C ASN A 559 17.14 11.21 42.98
N ARG A 560 18.15 10.89 42.16
CA ARG A 560 18.30 11.41 40.80
C ARG A 560 18.15 10.27 39.81
N ILE A 561 17.46 10.52 38.69
CA ILE A 561 17.31 9.54 37.62
C ILE A 561 18.70 9.25 37.04
N SER A 562 19.13 7.99 37.09
CA SER A 562 20.45 7.52 36.64
C SER A 562 20.38 6.81 35.29
N SER A 563 19.29 6.08 35.01
CA SER A 563 19.12 5.38 33.76
C SER A 563 17.65 5.24 33.35
N VAL A 564 17.44 4.88 32.10
CA VAL A 564 16.13 4.52 31.53
C VAL A 564 16.23 3.21 30.75
N THR A 565 15.16 2.39 30.79
CA THR A 565 15.06 1.12 30.10
C THR A 565 13.66 0.97 29.53
N ARG A 566 13.53 0.81 28.20
CA ARG A 566 12.24 0.52 27.58
C ARG A 566 11.96 -0.98 27.62
N THR A 567 10.71 -1.35 27.89
CA THR A 567 10.29 -2.75 28.05
C THR A 567 9.04 -3.05 27.23
N LYS A 568 8.93 -4.31 26.78
CA LYS A 568 7.79 -4.81 26.00
C LYS A 568 6.48 -4.69 26.77
N TRP A 569 5.40 -4.30 26.10
CA TRP A 569 4.04 -4.48 26.59
C TRP A 569 3.68 -5.96 26.60
N GLN A 570 3.39 -6.52 27.77
CA GLN A 570 3.25 -7.96 27.97
C GLN A 570 1.92 -8.52 27.42
N ARG A 571 0.85 -7.75 27.52
CA ARG A 571 -0.50 -8.14 27.09
C ARG A 571 -1.13 -7.04 26.25
N PRO A 572 -0.69 -6.86 24.99
CA PRO A 572 -1.21 -5.80 24.13
C PRO A 572 -2.70 -5.99 23.86
N ASP A 573 -3.45 -4.90 24.01
CA ASP A 573 -4.83 -4.82 23.61
C ASP A 573 -4.93 -4.76 22.07
N LEU A 574 -5.74 -5.65 21.47
CA LEU A 574 -5.85 -5.77 20.02
C LEU A 574 -6.42 -4.49 19.37
N THR A 575 -7.42 -3.88 20.01
CA THR A 575 -8.08 -2.67 19.49
C THR A 575 -7.13 -1.46 19.54
N VAL A 576 -6.31 -1.35 20.58
CA VAL A 576 -5.24 -0.32 20.66
C VAL A 576 -4.20 -0.53 19.55
N ILE A 577 -3.80 -1.78 19.28
CA ILE A 577 -2.86 -2.04 18.17
C ILE A 577 -3.49 -1.69 16.82
N LEU A 578 -4.77 -2.00 16.61
CA LEU A 578 -5.50 -1.61 15.41
C LEU A 578 -5.56 -0.09 15.26
N TYR A 579 -5.88 0.63 16.34
CA TYR A 579 -5.82 2.08 16.37
C TYR A 579 -4.44 2.63 15.98
N SER A 580 -3.38 2.06 16.56
CA SER A 580 -2.00 2.44 16.25
C SER A 580 -1.62 2.18 14.79
N LEU A 581 -2.12 1.11 14.17
CA LEU A 581 -1.91 0.82 12.75
C LEU A 581 -2.58 1.88 11.85
N TYR A 582 -3.79 2.31 12.18
CA TYR A 582 -4.45 3.39 11.44
C TYR A 582 -3.75 4.72 11.63
N LYS A 583 -3.33 5.08 12.84
CA LYS A 583 -2.50 6.29 13.09
C LYS A 583 -1.19 6.23 12.30
N PHE A 584 -0.55 5.06 12.22
CA PHE A 584 0.63 4.83 11.37
C PHE A 584 0.31 5.09 9.88
N ALA A 585 -0.77 4.50 9.38
CA ALA A 585 -1.18 4.63 7.99
C ALA A 585 -1.52 6.09 7.61
N GLU A 586 -2.27 6.77 8.47
CA GLU A 586 -2.67 8.17 8.30
C GLU A 586 -1.47 9.12 8.34
N ALA A 587 -0.59 9.00 9.33
CA ALA A 587 0.65 9.79 9.43
C ALA A 587 1.54 9.59 8.22
N CYS A 588 1.49 8.40 7.65
CA CYS A 588 2.16 8.04 6.42
C CYS A 588 1.44 8.49 5.13
N GLY A 589 0.43 9.36 5.21
CA GLY A 589 -0.27 9.90 4.04
C GLY A 589 -1.20 8.90 3.35
N GLY A 590 -1.84 8.00 4.13
CA GLY A 590 -2.78 7.00 3.63
C GLY A 590 -2.09 5.71 3.17
N TYR A 591 -1.12 5.24 3.92
CA TYR A 591 -0.38 4.00 3.65
C TYR A 591 -1.11 2.80 4.26
N TYR A 592 -2.20 2.37 3.62
CA TYR A 592 -3.08 1.31 4.13
C TYR A 592 -2.65 -0.12 3.75
N GLN A 593 -1.58 -0.29 2.98
CA GLN A 593 -1.07 -1.60 2.61
C GLN A 593 0.45 -1.67 2.78
N PHE A 594 0.92 -2.56 3.65
CA PHE A 594 2.33 -2.72 3.99
C PHE A 594 2.66 -4.16 4.39
N THR A 595 3.93 -4.44 4.67
CA THR A 595 4.39 -5.76 5.11
C THR A 595 4.66 -5.77 6.61
N LEU A 596 4.61 -6.95 7.25
CA LEU A 596 5.05 -7.11 8.63
C LEU A 596 6.54 -6.75 8.75
N SER A 597 7.36 -7.14 7.77
CA SER A 597 8.77 -6.74 7.71
C SER A 597 8.93 -5.23 7.74
N ARG A 598 8.04 -4.47 7.07
CA ARG A 598 8.05 -2.99 7.13
C ARG A 598 7.70 -2.46 8.51
N LEU A 599 6.76 -3.06 9.21
CA LEU A 599 6.42 -2.65 10.59
C LEU A 599 7.55 -2.91 11.56
N MET A 600 8.36 -3.94 11.32
CA MET A 600 9.48 -4.35 12.17
C MET A 600 10.80 -3.65 11.80
N ASP A 601 10.89 -2.98 10.66
CA ASP A 601 12.10 -2.26 10.24
C ASP A 601 12.06 -0.81 10.74
N PHE A 602 12.68 -0.57 11.89
CA PHE A 602 12.78 0.75 12.53
C PHE A 602 13.89 1.63 11.93
N SER A 603 14.67 1.11 10.98
CA SER A 603 15.72 1.87 10.29
C SER A 603 15.17 2.79 9.19
N VAL A 604 13.95 2.51 8.71
CA VAL A 604 13.28 3.30 7.67
C VAL A 604 12.75 4.59 8.27
N ASP A 605 13.23 5.72 7.77
CA ASP A 605 12.69 7.04 8.14
C ASP A 605 11.24 7.15 7.66
N SER A 606 10.32 7.34 8.60
CA SER A 606 8.87 7.33 8.36
C SER A 606 8.19 8.40 9.20
N ASP A 607 7.18 9.05 8.61
CA ASP A 607 6.31 9.97 9.35
C ASP A 607 5.40 9.23 10.36
N GLY A 608 5.12 7.94 10.10
CA GLY A 608 4.40 7.08 11.02
C GLY A 608 5.34 6.35 11.98
N VAL A 609 4.84 6.07 13.18
CA VAL A 609 5.54 5.27 14.19
C VAL A 609 4.87 3.89 14.26
N SER A 610 5.65 2.83 14.06
CA SER A 610 5.13 1.46 14.09
C SER A 610 4.63 1.09 15.49
N PRO A 611 3.46 0.41 15.61
CA PRO A 611 3.05 -0.16 16.91
C PRO A 611 4.09 -1.10 17.53
N ALA A 612 4.85 -1.83 16.70
CA ALA A 612 5.94 -2.67 17.19
C ALA A 612 7.05 -1.85 17.86
N GLU A 613 7.35 -0.66 17.33
CA GLU A 613 8.33 0.26 17.90
C GLU A 613 7.79 0.97 19.15
N ILE A 614 6.52 1.43 19.13
CA ILE A 614 5.87 2.08 20.28
C ILE A 614 5.87 1.15 21.50
N PHE A 615 5.41 -0.08 21.33
CA PHE A 615 5.14 -1.03 22.40
C PHE A 615 6.25 -2.09 22.62
N CYS A 616 7.38 -1.94 21.92
CA CYS A 616 8.53 -2.85 21.98
C CYS A 616 8.15 -4.31 21.68
N LEU A 617 7.29 -4.54 20.67
CA LEU A 617 6.80 -5.87 20.32
C LEU A 617 7.75 -6.57 19.35
N ASP A 618 7.99 -7.86 19.58
CA ASP A 618 8.72 -8.71 18.65
C ASP A 618 7.83 -9.19 17.49
N ARG A 619 8.48 -9.71 16.42
CA ARG A 619 7.82 -10.15 15.20
C ARG A 619 6.75 -11.21 15.45
N ASN A 620 7.05 -12.21 16.27
CA ASN A 620 6.11 -13.31 16.55
C ASN A 620 4.85 -12.80 17.29
N THR A 621 5.03 -11.86 18.20
CA THR A 621 3.92 -11.23 18.91
C THR A 621 3.08 -10.40 17.95
N MET A 622 3.70 -9.59 17.08
CA MET A 622 3.00 -8.80 16.08
C MET A 622 2.21 -9.69 15.09
N GLU A 623 2.80 -10.76 14.59
CA GLU A 623 2.15 -11.68 13.67
C GLU A 623 0.89 -12.31 14.29
N LYS A 624 0.98 -12.76 15.55
CA LYS A 624 -0.18 -13.31 16.29
C LYS A 624 -1.28 -12.27 16.48
N ILE A 625 -0.93 -11.04 16.87
CA ILE A 625 -1.87 -9.93 17.02
C ILE A 625 -2.57 -9.62 15.71
N LEU A 626 -1.82 -9.46 14.63
CA LEU A 626 -2.34 -9.10 13.31
C LEU A 626 -3.26 -10.20 12.75
N THR A 627 -2.89 -11.47 12.96
CA THR A 627 -3.75 -12.60 12.60
C THR A 627 -5.06 -12.58 13.40
N GLY A 628 -4.98 -12.35 14.71
CA GLY A 628 -6.16 -12.21 15.55
C GLY A 628 -7.07 -11.05 15.15
N LEU A 629 -6.47 -9.90 14.82
CA LEU A 629 -7.20 -8.73 14.33
C LEU A 629 -7.91 -9.00 13.00
N SER A 630 -7.26 -9.69 12.08
CA SER A 630 -7.85 -10.05 10.77
C SER A 630 -9.06 -11.00 10.91
N VAL A 631 -9.10 -11.80 11.98
CA VAL A 631 -10.24 -12.67 12.29
C VAL A 631 -11.36 -11.91 12.99
N ASN A 632 -11.00 -11.07 13.97
CA ASN A 632 -11.99 -10.39 14.82
C ASN A 632 -12.58 -9.13 14.17
N HIS A 633 -11.82 -8.47 13.30
CA HIS A 633 -12.19 -7.20 12.65
C HIS A 633 -11.88 -7.21 11.15
N PRO A 634 -12.47 -8.15 10.36
CA PRO A 634 -12.20 -8.30 8.93
C PRO A 634 -12.55 -7.04 8.12
N ASP A 635 -13.53 -6.25 8.59
CA ASP A 635 -13.92 -4.97 7.97
C ASP A 635 -12.84 -3.88 8.08
N PHE A 636 -11.90 -4.02 9.01
CA PHE A 636 -10.82 -3.07 9.25
C PHE A 636 -9.47 -3.53 8.71
N ILE A 637 -9.17 -4.82 8.81
CA ILE A 637 -7.84 -5.35 8.50
C ILE A 637 -7.89 -6.75 7.91
N THR A 638 -7.07 -6.99 6.90
CA THR A 638 -6.80 -8.34 6.37
C THR A 638 -5.29 -8.60 6.35
N THR A 639 -4.91 -9.86 6.61
CA THR A 639 -3.51 -10.27 6.64
C THR A 639 -3.25 -11.50 5.78
N GLN A 640 -2.05 -11.59 5.22
CA GLN A 640 -1.58 -12.76 4.46
C GLN A 640 -0.14 -13.06 4.87
N PHE A 641 0.03 -14.07 5.74
CA PHE A 641 1.34 -14.52 6.25
C PHE A 641 1.67 -15.95 5.81
N ASN A 642 1.08 -16.41 4.71
CA ASN A 642 1.29 -17.73 4.15
C ASN A 642 1.89 -17.65 2.74
N LEU A 643 2.43 -18.77 2.26
CA LEU A 643 3.02 -18.88 0.92
C LEU A 643 4.05 -17.79 0.60
N ASP A 644 4.93 -17.48 1.56
CA ASP A 644 5.94 -16.41 1.45
C ASP A 644 5.36 -15.01 1.21
N LEU A 645 4.09 -14.78 1.56
CA LEU A 645 3.48 -13.47 1.65
C LEU A 645 3.61 -12.91 3.06
N ASP A 646 3.77 -11.61 3.15
CA ASP A 646 3.98 -10.86 4.39
C ASP A 646 3.22 -9.53 4.30
N THR A 647 1.91 -9.63 4.04
CA THR A 647 1.09 -8.45 3.69
C THR A 647 0.03 -8.19 4.75
N ILE A 648 -0.11 -6.91 5.10
CA ILE A 648 -1.14 -6.34 5.94
C ILE A 648 -1.87 -5.30 5.10
N THR A 649 -3.19 -5.38 5.04
CA THR A 649 -4.04 -4.42 4.34
C THR A 649 -5.09 -3.89 5.31
N LEU A 650 -5.07 -2.58 5.55
CA LEU A 650 -6.12 -1.87 6.27
C LEU A 650 -7.18 -1.40 5.28
N ASN A 651 -8.43 -1.34 5.72
CA ASN A 651 -9.51 -0.77 4.92
C ASN A 651 -9.34 0.75 4.81
N ALA A 652 -9.08 1.24 3.60
CA ALA A 652 -8.84 2.66 3.33
C ALA A 652 -10.09 3.56 3.47
N GLU A 653 -11.28 2.98 3.58
CA GLU A 653 -12.52 3.71 3.86
C GLU A 653 -12.74 3.96 5.35
N LYS A 654 -11.93 3.34 6.21
CA LYS A 654 -11.93 3.51 7.66
C LYS A 654 -10.77 4.39 8.13
N THR A 655 -10.93 4.97 9.30
CA THR A 655 -9.97 5.87 9.94
C THR A 655 -9.64 5.41 11.36
N SER A 656 -8.62 6.00 11.99
CA SER A 656 -8.36 5.79 13.41
C SER A 656 -9.56 6.20 14.29
N ALA A 657 -10.34 7.20 13.87
CA ALA A 657 -11.57 7.60 14.57
C ALA A 657 -12.68 6.53 14.52
N ASP A 658 -12.74 5.72 13.42
CA ASP A 658 -13.68 4.58 13.34
C ASP A 658 -13.26 3.46 14.28
N VAL A 659 -11.95 3.20 14.45
CA VAL A 659 -11.43 2.21 15.40
C VAL A 659 -11.78 2.58 16.83
N LEU A 660 -11.81 3.88 17.18
CA LEU A 660 -12.27 4.33 18.50
C LEU A 660 -13.74 3.94 18.80
N GLY A 661 -14.52 3.59 17.79
CA GLY A 661 -15.87 3.08 17.95
C GLY A 661 -15.96 1.60 18.35
N LEU A 662 -14.83 0.88 18.41
CA LEU A 662 -14.73 -0.53 18.79
C LEU A 662 -14.45 -0.73 20.29
N PHE A 663 -14.10 0.33 21.01
CA PHE A 663 -13.93 0.32 22.46
C PHE A 663 -15.27 0.49 23.14
#